data_ff148394755af65a8dcd0d1d33089d48
#
_entry.id   ff148394755af65a8dcd0d1d33089d48
#
_cell.length_a   1.000
_cell.length_b   1.000
_cell.length_c   1.000
_cell.angle_alpha   90.00
_cell.angle_beta   90.00
_cell.angle_gamma   90.00
#
_symmetry.space_group_name_H-M   'P 1'
#
loop_
_entity.id
_entity.type
_entity.pdbx_description
1 polymer ?
#
loop_
_entity_poly.entity_id
_entity_poly.type
_entity_poly.pdbx_seq_one_letter_code
_entity_poly.pdbx_strand_id
1 'polypeptide(L)'
;MAKEIIDSVEKLEEELARVREAQRKFSTYTQEQVDKIFLAAAKAANMARIPLAKMAVEETGMGVVEDKIIKNHYAAEYIYNKYKNTKTCGVIDEDKAYGTKRIAEPLGVICAVIPTTNPTSTAIFKTLISLKTRNGIIISPHPRAKKSTAAAAKIVLDAAVAAGAPENIISWIDAPSLDMTNLLMKEADIILATGGPGMVKAAYSSGKPALGVGAGNTPAIIDKSADILKAVNSIIHSKTFDNGMICASEQSTIVDKTIYKEVRKEFEYRGCYFLKKDELDKVRKTIIINGALNAKIVGQKPVTIAALAGVKIPEDTKVLIGEVDSVDISEEFAHEKLSPVLAMYKSENFEDALAKAEQLIADGGYGHTSSIYINEITETEKLAEFEARMKTCRILVNTPSSFGGIGDLYNFDLAPSLTLGCGSWGGNSVSENVGVKHLINIKTVAERRENMLWFRAPEKVYIKKGCLPVALDEVGNVMGKKRAFIVTDSFLYKNGYSKPITDKLDELGIVNTTFFNVAPDPTLACAKEGWAQMKAFEPDVIIALGGGSAMDSAEIMWVMYEHPEVYFYDLAMRFMDIRKRVYTFPKMGEKAYFIAVPTSAGTGSEVTPFAVITDESTGTKYPLADYQLMPNMAIVDADFHMTAPKGLTAASGIDAVTHALEAYASMMATEYTDGLAIEALKNIFEYLPRAYDDGLNDPVAREKMANAATMAGMAFANAFLGVCHSMAHKLGAYHHLPHGVANALMIDYVLEFNAAEVPAKMGTFSQYDYPKTLRRYAQVAEALGVSGRNDEAKLKGLIKKIDDLKEYVGIKKTIKDYGVDEKYFLDTLDQMTEDAFDDQCTGANPRLPLMSEIKDMYLRAYYGK
;
A
#
# COMPACT_ATOMS: atom_id res chain seq x y z
N MET A 1 -15.67 -31.06 38.48
CA MET A 1 -17.10 -31.11 38.77
C MET A 1 -17.86 -31.51 37.49
N ALA A 2 -19.01 -32.18 37.59
CA ALA A 2 -19.84 -32.43 36.42
C ALA A 2 -20.31 -31.06 35.89
N LYS A 3 -20.18 -30.86 34.54
CA LYS A 3 -20.69 -29.63 33.92
C LYS A 3 -22.20 -29.53 34.16
N GLU A 4 -22.65 -28.34 34.55
CA GLU A 4 -24.08 -28.04 34.65
C GLU A 4 -24.78 -28.12 33.30
N ILE A 5 -25.97 -28.68 33.23
CA ILE A 5 -26.77 -28.80 32.00
C ILE A 5 -27.35 -27.42 31.66
N ILE A 6 -27.02 -26.92 30.45
CA ILE A 6 -27.50 -25.62 29.95
C ILE A 6 -28.78 -25.87 29.14
N ASP A 7 -29.92 -25.65 29.78
CA ASP A 7 -31.24 -25.92 29.22
C ASP A 7 -32.25 -24.74 29.35
N SER A 8 -31.75 -23.57 29.88
CA SER A 8 -32.53 -22.36 29.98
C SER A 8 -31.68 -21.11 29.68
N VAL A 9 -32.34 -19.98 29.45
CA VAL A 9 -31.74 -18.68 29.19
C VAL A 9 -30.89 -18.23 30.37
N GLU A 10 -31.38 -18.35 31.60
CA GLU A 10 -30.68 -17.95 32.83
C GLU A 10 -29.36 -18.73 32.98
N LYS A 11 -29.40 -20.04 32.79
CA LYS A 11 -28.18 -20.88 32.87
C LYS A 11 -27.18 -20.55 31.76
N LEU A 12 -27.65 -20.14 30.58
CA LEU A 12 -26.79 -19.70 29.53
C LEU A 12 -26.08 -18.38 29.85
N GLU A 13 -26.79 -17.43 30.52
CA GLU A 13 -26.19 -16.19 30.98
C GLU A 13 -25.10 -16.41 32.04
N GLU A 14 -25.36 -17.32 32.99
CA GLU A 14 -24.37 -17.71 34.00
C GLU A 14 -23.15 -18.38 33.34
N GLU A 15 -23.36 -19.26 32.34
CA GLU A 15 -22.29 -19.91 31.64
C GLU A 15 -21.48 -18.94 30.78
N LEU A 16 -22.11 -17.96 30.16
CA LEU A 16 -21.44 -16.87 29.46
C LEU A 16 -20.47 -16.13 30.40
N ALA A 17 -20.88 -15.86 31.63
CA ALA A 17 -20.00 -15.23 32.62
C ALA A 17 -18.80 -16.14 32.97
N ARG A 18 -19.05 -17.46 33.17
CA ARG A 18 -17.97 -18.45 33.43
C ARG A 18 -16.96 -18.57 32.27
N VAL A 19 -17.47 -18.63 31.05
CA VAL A 19 -16.59 -18.69 29.84
C VAL A 19 -15.83 -17.39 29.67
N ARG A 20 -16.41 -16.24 29.91
CA ARG A 20 -15.71 -14.94 29.86
C ARG A 20 -14.56 -14.87 30.88
N GLU A 21 -14.78 -15.38 32.09
CA GLU A 21 -13.72 -15.43 33.10
C GLU A 21 -12.62 -16.40 32.71
N ALA A 22 -12.94 -17.58 32.20
CA ALA A 22 -11.99 -18.54 31.66
C ALA A 22 -11.18 -17.92 30.50
N GLN A 23 -11.84 -17.20 29.61
CA GLN A 23 -11.20 -16.53 28.48
C GLN A 23 -10.26 -15.41 28.93
N ARG A 24 -10.64 -14.59 29.92
CA ARG A 24 -9.72 -13.57 30.49
C ARG A 24 -8.45 -14.22 31.05
N LYS A 25 -8.56 -15.33 31.76
CA LYS A 25 -7.41 -16.10 32.24
C LYS A 25 -6.59 -16.63 31.05
N PHE A 26 -7.24 -17.21 30.05
CA PHE A 26 -6.58 -17.78 28.89
C PHE A 26 -5.88 -16.73 28.02
N SER A 27 -6.40 -15.50 27.96
CA SER A 27 -5.80 -14.40 27.21
C SER A 27 -4.35 -14.07 27.63
N THR A 28 -3.98 -14.41 28.85
CA THR A 28 -2.64 -14.16 29.41
C THR A 28 -1.62 -15.27 29.10
N TYR A 29 -2.05 -16.36 28.46
CA TYR A 29 -1.17 -17.51 28.20
C TYR A 29 -0.16 -17.21 27.10
N THR A 30 1.04 -17.81 27.28
CA THR A 30 2.11 -17.73 26.30
C THR A 30 1.85 -18.62 25.10
N GLN A 31 2.57 -18.37 23.98
CA GLN A 31 2.47 -19.19 22.78
C GLN A 31 2.76 -20.67 23.08
N GLU A 32 3.75 -20.97 23.92
CA GLU A 32 4.13 -22.33 24.29
C GLU A 32 2.99 -23.07 25.05
N GLN A 33 2.35 -22.38 25.99
CA GLN A 33 1.20 -22.93 26.71
C GLN A 33 0.04 -23.23 25.77
N VAL A 34 -0.25 -22.28 24.87
CA VAL A 34 -1.33 -22.43 23.87
C VAL A 34 -1.01 -23.59 22.90
N ASP A 35 0.22 -23.70 22.43
CA ASP A 35 0.61 -24.77 21.50
C ASP A 35 0.55 -26.16 22.12
N LYS A 36 0.92 -26.28 23.42
CA LYS A 36 0.75 -27.51 24.20
C LYS A 36 -0.73 -27.92 24.30
N ILE A 37 -1.61 -26.98 24.62
CA ILE A 37 -3.05 -27.19 24.71
C ILE A 37 -3.63 -27.58 23.35
N PHE A 38 -3.26 -26.85 22.30
CA PHE A 38 -3.69 -27.09 20.91
C PHE A 38 -3.31 -28.51 20.43
N LEU A 39 -2.09 -28.94 20.71
CA LEU A 39 -1.62 -30.29 20.38
C LEU A 39 -2.41 -31.38 21.13
N ALA A 40 -2.61 -31.22 22.44
CA ALA A 40 -3.34 -32.19 23.24
C ALA A 40 -4.79 -32.35 22.80
N ALA A 41 -5.47 -31.21 22.53
CA ALA A 41 -6.81 -31.16 22.03
C ALA A 41 -6.97 -31.83 20.64
N ALA A 42 -6.05 -31.52 19.71
CA ALA A 42 -6.06 -32.11 18.36
C ALA A 42 -5.84 -33.63 18.41
N LYS A 43 -4.89 -34.11 19.22
CA LYS A 43 -4.66 -35.55 19.41
C LYS A 43 -5.88 -36.28 19.95
N ALA A 44 -6.52 -35.75 21.00
CA ALA A 44 -7.70 -36.36 21.59
C ALA A 44 -8.87 -36.43 20.60
N ALA A 45 -9.12 -35.34 19.85
CA ALA A 45 -10.15 -35.31 18.82
C ALA A 45 -9.85 -36.34 17.71
N ASN A 46 -8.60 -36.45 17.26
CA ASN A 46 -8.22 -37.42 16.23
C ASN A 46 -8.34 -38.88 16.72
N MET A 47 -8.01 -39.16 17.97
CA MET A 47 -8.20 -40.50 18.56
C MET A 47 -9.67 -40.89 18.65
N ALA A 48 -10.55 -39.90 18.91
CA ALA A 48 -11.99 -40.14 19.01
C ALA A 48 -12.74 -40.08 17.68
N ARG A 49 -12.05 -39.94 16.55
CA ARG A 49 -12.67 -39.75 15.21
C ARG A 49 -13.67 -40.80 14.81
N ILE A 50 -13.42 -42.09 15.16
CA ILE A 50 -14.29 -43.23 14.83
C ILE A 50 -15.57 -43.25 15.70
N PRO A 51 -15.50 -43.23 17.04
CA PRO A 51 -16.71 -43.23 17.85
C PRO A 51 -17.57 -41.99 17.61
N LEU A 52 -16.97 -40.81 17.39
CA LEU A 52 -17.69 -39.58 17.06
C LEU A 52 -18.42 -39.69 15.71
N ALA A 53 -17.82 -40.30 14.69
CA ALA A 53 -18.44 -40.51 13.39
C ALA A 53 -19.65 -41.45 13.49
N LYS A 54 -19.51 -42.57 14.20
CA LYS A 54 -20.62 -43.50 14.47
C LYS A 54 -21.78 -42.81 15.18
N MET A 55 -21.49 -42.05 16.25
CA MET A 55 -22.48 -41.31 17.00
C MET A 55 -23.22 -40.27 16.14
N ALA A 56 -22.50 -39.58 15.28
CA ALA A 56 -23.08 -38.56 14.39
C ALA A 56 -24.06 -39.18 13.37
N VAL A 57 -23.70 -40.31 12.76
CA VAL A 57 -24.59 -41.00 11.83
C VAL A 57 -25.79 -41.58 12.55
N GLU A 58 -25.59 -42.21 13.71
CA GLU A 58 -26.69 -42.77 14.53
C GLU A 58 -27.69 -41.70 14.96
N GLU A 59 -27.20 -40.55 15.45
CA GLU A 59 -28.05 -39.44 15.93
C GLU A 59 -28.81 -38.75 14.78
N THR A 60 -28.14 -38.50 13.67
CA THR A 60 -28.70 -37.65 12.59
C THR A 60 -29.39 -38.47 11.51
N GLY A 61 -29.05 -39.75 11.34
CA GLY A 61 -29.47 -40.58 10.21
C GLY A 61 -28.89 -40.14 8.87
N MET A 62 -27.81 -39.38 8.86
CA MET A 62 -27.23 -38.72 7.67
C MET A 62 -25.78 -39.13 7.44
N GLY A 63 -25.43 -39.36 6.15
CA GLY A 63 -24.04 -39.54 5.73
C GLY A 63 -23.53 -40.98 5.83
N VAL A 64 -22.20 -41.08 5.79
CA VAL A 64 -21.47 -42.37 5.77
C VAL A 64 -20.44 -42.32 6.92
N VAL A 65 -20.41 -43.38 7.72
CA VAL A 65 -19.50 -43.43 8.90
C VAL A 65 -18.05 -43.24 8.50
N GLU A 66 -17.60 -43.94 7.45
CA GLU A 66 -16.22 -43.88 6.95
C GLU A 66 -15.83 -42.47 6.51
N ASP A 67 -16.71 -41.78 5.82
CA ASP A 67 -16.46 -40.42 5.34
C ASP A 67 -16.45 -39.40 6.52
N LYS A 68 -17.34 -39.62 7.52
CA LYS A 68 -17.29 -38.78 8.74
C LYS A 68 -16.02 -39.02 9.59
N ILE A 69 -15.46 -40.25 9.54
CA ILE A 69 -14.12 -40.49 10.13
C ILE A 69 -13.07 -39.67 9.43
N ILE A 70 -13.09 -39.61 8.09
CA ILE A 70 -12.18 -38.76 7.30
C ILE A 70 -12.38 -37.27 7.65
N LYS A 71 -13.63 -36.79 7.75
CA LYS A 71 -13.94 -35.41 8.14
C LYS A 71 -13.42 -35.04 9.55
N ASN A 72 -13.60 -35.95 10.52
CA ASN A 72 -13.11 -35.74 11.89
C ASN A 72 -11.57 -35.75 11.93
N HIS A 73 -10.94 -36.65 11.19
CA HIS A 73 -9.48 -36.68 11.03
C HIS A 73 -8.97 -35.37 10.41
N TYR A 74 -9.59 -34.93 9.33
CA TYR A 74 -9.28 -33.66 8.68
C TYR A 74 -9.40 -32.47 9.66
N ALA A 75 -10.53 -32.38 10.38
CA ALA A 75 -10.78 -31.31 11.34
C ALA A 75 -9.79 -31.28 12.50
N ALA A 76 -9.20 -32.42 12.86
CA ALA A 76 -8.19 -32.53 13.91
C ALA A 76 -6.77 -32.36 13.38
N GLU A 77 -6.34 -33.21 12.47
CA GLU A 77 -4.93 -33.34 12.09
C GLU A 77 -4.50 -32.30 11.04
N TYR A 78 -5.29 -32.06 10.00
CA TYR A 78 -4.95 -31.06 8.97
C TYR A 78 -4.99 -29.65 9.56
N ILE A 79 -5.99 -29.36 10.38
CA ILE A 79 -6.08 -28.06 11.09
C ILE A 79 -4.89 -27.87 12.03
N TYR A 80 -4.52 -28.90 12.80
CA TYR A 80 -3.34 -28.84 13.65
C TYR A 80 -2.07 -28.60 12.84
N ASN A 81 -1.84 -29.36 11.79
CA ASN A 81 -0.63 -29.26 10.96
C ASN A 81 -0.48 -27.90 10.30
N LYS A 82 -1.58 -27.30 9.81
CA LYS A 82 -1.56 -25.95 9.22
C LYS A 82 -1.18 -24.88 10.23
N TYR A 83 -1.71 -24.98 11.45
CA TYR A 83 -1.62 -23.87 12.40
C TYR A 83 -0.65 -24.10 13.57
N LYS A 84 -0.02 -25.27 13.73
CA LYS A 84 0.91 -25.57 14.84
C LYS A 84 2.04 -24.56 14.99
N ASN A 85 2.57 -24.04 13.89
CA ASN A 85 3.67 -23.07 13.86
C ASN A 85 3.21 -21.61 13.74
N THR A 86 1.90 -21.37 13.66
CA THR A 86 1.35 -20.01 13.54
C THR A 86 1.43 -19.29 14.87
N LYS A 87 2.06 -18.12 14.88
CA LYS A 87 2.07 -17.23 16.04
C LYS A 87 0.72 -16.56 16.21
N THR A 88 0.13 -16.70 17.39
CA THR A 88 -1.19 -16.16 17.76
C THR A 88 -1.18 -15.44 19.11
N CYS A 89 -0.01 -15.32 19.73
CA CYS A 89 0.18 -14.72 21.05
C CYS A 89 1.32 -13.71 21.03
N GLY A 90 1.09 -12.53 21.61
CA GLY A 90 2.10 -11.49 21.72
C GLY A 90 2.55 -10.95 20.36
N VAL A 91 3.81 -10.61 20.24
CA VAL A 91 4.39 -10.09 18.98
C VAL A 91 4.48 -11.19 17.93
N ILE A 92 3.69 -11.04 16.88
CA ILE A 92 3.62 -12.00 15.77
C ILE A 92 4.48 -11.59 14.56
N ASP A 93 4.76 -10.29 14.46
CA ASP A 93 5.55 -9.70 13.38
C ASP A 93 6.23 -8.43 13.88
N GLU A 94 7.48 -8.19 13.48
CA GLU A 94 8.25 -7.01 13.85
C GLU A 94 9.13 -6.57 12.68
N ASP A 95 8.95 -5.33 12.24
CA ASP A 95 9.84 -4.67 11.29
C ASP A 95 10.69 -3.65 12.04
N LYS A 96 11.94 -4.00 12.30
CA LYS A 96 12.90 -3.15 13.02
C LYS A 96 13.35 -1.95 12.21
N ALA A 97 13.35 -2.04 10.89
CA ALA A 97 13.74 -0.95 10.01
C ALA A 97 12.71 0.20 10.07
N TYR A 98 11.44 -0.16 9.99
CA TYR A 98 10.34 0.82 10.07
C TYR A 98 9.79 1.04 11.48
N GLY A 99 10.26 0.28 12.49
CA GLY A 99 9.82 0.42 13.87
C GLY A 99 8.36 0.06 14.08
N THR A 100 7.89 -0.98 13.40
CA THR A 100 6.52 -1.46 13.55
C THR A 100 6.49 -2.85 14.18
N LYS A 101 5.50 -3.08 15.05
CA LYS A 101 5.21 -4.38 15.65
C LYS A 101 3.74 -4.70 15.49
N ARG A 102 3.43 -5.96 15.22
CA ARG A 102 2.06 -6.48 15.19
C ARG A 102 1.89 -7.44 16.35
N ILE A 103 0.92 -7.14 17.20
CA ILE A 103 0.63 -7.91 18.43
C ILE A 103 -0.74 -8.57 18.27
N ALA A 104 -0.79 -9.90 18.43
CA ALA A 104 -2.02 -10.67 18.38
C ALA A 104 -2.73 -10.70 19.74
N GLU A 105 -4.01 -10.36 19.74
CA GLU A 105 -4.90 -10.43 20.89
C GLU A 105 -6.12 -11.30 20.58
N PRO A 106 -6.67 -12.05 21.55
CA PRO A 106 -7.92 -12.78 21.35
C PRO A 106 -9.08 -11.83 21.08
N LEU A 107 -10.15 -12.34 20.44
CA LEU A 107 -11.39 -11.60 20.21
C LEU A 107 -12.27 -11.56 21.46
N GLY A 108 -12.27 -12.63 22.24
CA GLY A 108 -13.14 -12.81 23.40
C GLY A 108 -13.88 -14.15 23.39
N VAL A 109 -15.19 -14.13 23.56
CA VAL A 109 -16.05 -15.32 23.53
C VAL A 109 -16.73 -15.45 22.18
N ILE A 110 -16.59 -16.63 21.57
CA ILE A 110 -17.16 -16.98 20.27
C ILE A 110 -18.50 -17.68 20.46
N CYS A 111 -19.54 -17.19 19.78
CA CYS A 111 -20.76 -17.95 19.52
C CYS A 111 -20.55 -18.85 18.32
N ALA A 112 -20.54 -20.18 18.49
CA ALA A 112 -20.35 -21.13 17.42
C ALA A 112 -21.63 -21.87 17.09
N VAL A 113 -22.24 -21.59 15.93
CA VAL A 113 -23.38 -22.33 15.42
C VAL A 113 -22.91 -23.51 14.62
N ILE A 114 -23.38 -24.71 14.97
CA ILE A 114 -22.97 -25.99 14.37
C ILE A 114 -24.12 -26.60 13.57
N PRO A 115 -23.90 -27.02 12.30
CA PRO A 115 -24.94 -27.62 11.47
C PRO A 115 -25.17 -29.10 11.80
N THR A 116 -26.33 -29.63 11.38
CA THR A 116 -26.64 -31.05 11.54
C THR A 116 -25.86 -31.95 10.57
N THR A 117 -25.40 -31.44 9.43
CA THR A 117 -24.69 -32.18 8.40
C THR A 117 -23.27 -32.62 8.81
N ASN A 118 -22.56 -31.77 9.58
CA ASN A 118 -21.19 -32.01 9.98
C ASN A 118 -20.98 -31.69 11.47
N PRO A 119 -21.71 -32.32 12.40
CA PRO A 119 -21.76 -31.87 13.79
C PRO A 119 -20.45 -32.04 14.53
N THR A 120 -19.79 -33.19 14.40
CA THR A 120 -18.55 -33.49 15.13
C THR A 120 -17.33 -32.80 14.53
N SER A 121 -17.14 -32.87 13.22
CA SER A 121 -15.99 -32.25 12.56
C SER A 121 -16.01 -30.71 12.67
N THR A 122 -17.19 -30.07 12.54
CA THR A 122 -17.31 -28.62 12.71
C THR A 122 -17.06 -28.19 14.15
N ALA A 123 -17.52 -28.95 15.15
CA ALA A 123 -17.24 -28.69 16.55
C ALA A 123 -15.74 -28.82 16.86
N ILE A 124 -15.08 -29.88 16.37
CA ILE A 124 -13.62 -30.05 16.49
C ILE A 124 -12.89 -28.86 15.87
N PHE A 125 -13.19 -28.53 14.63
CA PHE A 125 -12.55 -27.42 13.91
C PHE A 125 -12.68 -26.10 14.67
N LYS A 126 -13.90 -25.71 15.03
CA LYS A 126 -14.16 -24.42 15.68
C LYS A 126 -13.51 -24.32 17.07
N THR A 127 -13.55 -25.40 17.84
CA THR A 127 -12.90 -25.43 19.15
C THR A 127 -11.39 -25.36 19.06
N LEU A 128 -10.77 -26.06 18.11
CA LEU A 128 -9.33 -26.05 17.92
C LEU A 128 -8.81 -24.65 17.53
N ILE A 129 -9.44 -23.99 16.55
CA ILE A 129 -9.01 -22.65 16.14
C ILE A 129 -9.28 -21.59 17.23
N SER A 130 -10.32 -21.80 18.06
CA SER A 130 -10.59 -20.95 19.23
C SER A 130 -9.51 -21.10 20.30
N LEU A 131 -9.12 -22.34 20.63
CA LEU A 131 -8.02 -22.60 21.57
C LEU A 131 -6.69 -22.01 21.07
N LYS A 132 -6.34 -22.20 19.79
CA LYS A 132 -5.10 -21.67 19.21
C LYS A 132 -5.01 -20.14 19.29
N THR A 133 -6.16 -19.47 19.35
CA THR A 133 -6.26 -18.00 19.38
C THR A 133 -6.64 -17.44 20.75
N ARG A 134 -6.63 -18.27 21.80
CA ARG A 134 -6.96 -17.88 23.20
C ARG A 134 -8.38 -17.35 23.37
N ASN A 135 -9.32 -17.75 22.52
CA ASN A 135 -10.73 -17.38 22.65
C ASN A 135 -11.50 -18.41 23.49
N GLY A 136 -12.50 -17.94 24.22
CA GLY A 136 -13.56 -18.79 24.76
C GLY A 136 -14.58 -19.12 23.67
N ILE A 137 -15.26 -20.25 23.78
CA ILE A 137 -16.26 -20.65 22.78
C ILE A 137 -17.48 -21.30 23.46
N ILE A 138 -18.67 -20.85 23.06
CA ILE A 138 -19.91 -21.50 23.40
C ILE A 138 -20.59 -21.98 22.13
N ILE A 139 -20.89 -23.27 22.09
CA ILE A 139 -21.49 -23.95 20.94
C ILE A 139 -23.00 -23.94 21.06
N SER A 140 -23.69 -23.50 20.00
CA SER A 140 -25.11 -23.74 19.77
C SER A 140 -25.26 -24.88 18.77
N PRO A 141 -25.51 -26.13 19.23
CA PRO A 141 -25.66 -27.27 18.32
C PRO A 141 -27.02 -27.25 17.64
N HIS A 142 -27.12 -27.87 16.47
CA HIS A 142 -28.42 -28.11 15.86
C HIS A 142 -29.21 -29.12 16.74
N PRO A 143 -30.52 -28.92 16.99
CA PRO A 143 -31.31 -29.82 17.86
C PRO A 143 -31.22 -31.29 17.54
N ARG A 144 -31.12 -31.67 16.26
CA ARG A 144 -31.00 -33.04 15.79
C ARG A 144 -29.60 -33.65 15.83
N ALA A 145 -28.60 -32.87 16.29
CA ALA A 145 -27.19 -33.29 16.38
C ALA A 145 -26.53 -32.83 17.70
N LYS A 146 -27.33 -32.58 18.71
CA LYS A 146 -26.84 -31.99 19.98
C LYS A 146 -25.93 -32.94 20.77
N LYS A 147 -26.20 -34.24 20.76
CA LYS A 147 -25.42 -35.23 21.52
C LYS A 147 -24.02 -35.44 20.92
N SER A 148 -23.94 -35.67 19.62
CA SER A 148 -22.67 -35.85 18.94
C SER A 148 -21.82 -34.58 18.93
N THR A 149 -22.43 -33.41 18.78
CA THR A 149 -21.75 -32.11 18.88
C THR A 149 -21.17 -31.89 20.29
N ALA A 150 -21.98 -32.09 21.33
CA ALA A 150 -21.55 -31.97 22.73
C ALA A 150 -20.44 -32.96 23.08
N ALA A 151 -20.53 -34.21 22.60
CA ALA A 151 -19.50 -35.23 22.81
C ALA A 151 -18.15 -34.81 22.20
N ALA A 152 -18.15 -34.27 20.96
CA ALA A 152 -16.96 -33.76 20.32
C ALA A 152 -16.34 -32.57 21.09
N ALA A 153 -17.15 -31.61 21.49
CA ALA A 153 -16.71 -30.46 22.27
C ALA A 153 -16.14 -30.88 23.64
N LYS A 154 -16.76 -31.85 24.30
CA LYS A 154 -16.30 -32.37 25.60
C LYS A 154 -14.93 -33.04 25.50
N ILE A 155 -14.69 -33.84 24.48
CA ILE A 155 -13.40 -34.50 24.26
C ILE A 155 -12.28 -33.46 24.08
N VAL A 156 -12.55 -32.40 23.31
CA VAL A 156 -11.60 -31.30 23.12
C VAL A 156 -11.36 -30.53 24.42
N LEU A 157 -12.44 -30.21 25.17
CA LEU A 157 -12.35 -29.52 26.46
C LEU A 157 -11.54 -30.32 27.49
N ASP A 158 -11.87 -31.61 27.68
CA ASP A 158 -11.22 -32.45 28.67
C ASP A 158 -9.70 -32.55 28.41
N ALA A 159 -9.31 -32.70 27.16
CA ALA A 159 -7.90 -32.73 26.74
C ALA A 159 -7.20 -31.37 26.90
N ALA A 160 -7.88 -30.29 26.56
CA ALA A 160 -7.37 -28.94 26.72
C ALA A 160 -7.12 -28.60 28.21
N VAL A 161 -8.07 -28.92 29.10
CA VAL A 161 -7.97 -28.72 30.54
C VAL A 161 -6.87 -29.58 31.13
N ALA A 162 -6.76 -30.84 30.76
CA ALA A 162 -5.67 -31.73 31.16
C ALA A 162 -4.28 -31.20 30.74
N ALA A 163 -4.20 -30.45 29.64
CA ALA A 163 -2.97 -29.81 29.17
C ALA A 163 -2.72 -28.43 29.80
N GLY A 164 -3.66 -27.93 30.63
CA GLY A 164 -3.52 -26.68 31.38
C GLY A 164 -4.43 -25.54 30.94
N ALA A 165 -5.37 -25.74 30.06
CA ALA A 165 -6.38 -24.73 29.71
C ALA A 165 -7.29 -24.42 30.92
N PRO A 166 -7.87 -23.23 31.00
CA PRO A 166 -8.86 -22.94 32.03
C PRO A 166 -10.10 -23.84 31.89
N GLU A 167 -10.65 -24.29 33.02
CA GLU A 167 -11.97 -24.89 33.03
C GLU A 167 -13.00 -23.93 32.39
N ASN A 168 -14.03 -24.45 31.78
CA ASN A 168 -15.11 -23.69 31.12
C ASN A 168 -14.65 -22.88 29.86
N ILE A 169 -13.45 -23.07 29.33
CA ILE A 169 -13.02 -22.35 28.10
C ILE A 169 -13.83 -22.75 26.85
N ILE A 170 -14.38 -23.95 26.84
CA ILE A 170 -15.30 -24.47 25.83
C ILE A 170 -16.60 -24.89 26.52
N SER A 171 -17.74 -24.45 25.99
CA SER A 171 -19.04 -24.81 26.50
C SER A 171 -20.04 -25.04 25.35
N TRP A 172 -21.23 -25.56 25.68
CA TRP A 172 -22.28 -25.84 24.70
C TRP A 172 -23.66 -25.82 25.37
N ILE A 173 -24.69 -25.51 24.56
CA ILE A 173 -26.10 -25.56 24.96
C ILE A 173 -26.60 -26.99 24.88
N ASP A 174 -27.11 -27.57 25.97
CA ASP A 174 -27.55 -28.98 25.99
C ASP A 174 -28.98 -29.14 25.43
N ALA A 175 -29.80 -28.12 25.59
CA ALA A 175 -31.18 -28.07 25.05
C ALA A 175 -31.34 -26.82 24.14
N PRO A 176 -30.77 -26.85 22.91
CA PRO A 176 -30.76 -25.67 22.06
C PRO A 176 -32.17 -25.25 21.63
N SER A 177 -32.47 -23.97 21.80
CA SER A 177 -33.63 -23.27 21.26
C SER A 177 -33.22 -22.07 20.42
N LEU A 178 -34.17 -21.51 19.66
CA LEU A 178 -33.90 -20.32 18.87
C LEU A 178 -33.62 -19.12 19.77
N ASP A 179 -34.35 -18.99 20.91
CA ASP A 179 -34.15 -17.88 21.87
C ASP A 179 -32.76 -17.94 22.50
N MET A 180 -32.30 -19.12 22.93
CA MET A 180 -30.97 -19.29 23.49
C MET A 180 -29.87 -19.00 22.45
N THR A 181 -30.06 -19.43 21.18
CA THR A 181 -29.12 -19.15 20.11
C THR A 181 -29.05 -17.65 19.81
N ASN A 182 -30.19 -16.98 19.75
CA ASN A 182 -30.27 -15.53 19.54
C ASN A 182 -29.63 -14.74 20.70
N LEU A 183 -29.88 -15.15 21.97
CA LEU A 183 -29.21 -14.57 23.13
C LEU A 183 -27.69 -14.74 23.04
N LEU A 184 -27.21 -15.95 22.71
CA LEU A 184 -25.78 -16.21 22.56
C LEU A 184 -25.16 -15.35 21.46
N MET A 185 -25.84 -15.21 20.30
CA MET A 185 -25.40 -14.32 19.23
C MET A 185 -25.31 -12.85 19.68
N LYS A 186 -26.25 -12.39 20.50
CA LYS A 186 -26.28 -11.02 20.99
C LYS A 186 -25.19 -10.74 22.04
N GLU A 187 -24.90 -11.73 22.89
CA GLU A 187 -23.98 -11.52 24.01
C GLU A 187 -22.51 -11.88 23.70
N ALA A 188 -22.24 -12.75 22.74
CA ALA A 188 -20.87 -13.10 22.35
C ALA A 188 -20.12 -11.91 21.73
N ASP A 189 -18.79 -12.01 21.67
CA ASP A 189 -17.95 -10.98 21.08
C ASP A 189 -17.86 -11.14 19.54
N ILE A 190 -17.98 -12.38 19.04
CA ILE A 190 -18.04 -12.69 17.62
C ILE A 190 -18.86 -13.95 17.38
N ILE A 191 -19.48 -14.05 16.20
CA ILE A 191 -20.27 -15.20 15.78
C ILE A 191 -19.53 -15.95 14.68
N LEU A 192 -19.40 -17.26 14.85
CA LEU A 192 -18.86 -18.19 13.86
C LEU A 192 -19.98 -19.15 13.45
N ALA A 193 -20.76 -18.77 12.42
CA ALA A 193 -21.96 -19.46 12.04
C ALA A 193 -21.75 -20.35 10.80
N THR A 194 -22.11 -21.64 10.94
CA THR A 194 -22.24 -22.57 9.81
C THR A 194 -23.66 -23.16 9.86
N GLY A 195 -24.47 -22.83 8.86
CA GLY A 195 -25.89 -23.25 8.86
C GLY A 195 -26.61 -22.79 7.61
N GLY A 196 -27.92 -23.03 7.55
CA GLY A 196 -28.75 -22.58 6.44
C GLY A 196 -28.86 -21.08 6.33
N PRO A 197 -29.34 -20.53 5.18
CA PRO A 197 -29.38 -19.10 4.90
C PRO A 197 -30.05 -18.25 5.96
N GLY A 198 -31.13 -18.76 6.58
CA GLY A 198 -31.85 -18.06 7.66
C GLY A 198 -31.00 -17.86 8.92
N MET A 199 -30.18 -18.83 9.29
CA MET A 199 -29.30 -18.77 10.45
C MET A 199 -28.11 -17.80 10.19
N VAL A 200 -27.57 -17.84 8.98
CA VAL A 200 -26.50 -16.92 8.56
C VAL A 200 -27.01 -15.47 8.55
N LYS A 201 -28.24 -15.26 8.03
CA LYS A 201 -28.89 -13.95 8.07
C LYS A 201 -29.10 -13.46 9.52
N ALA A 202 -29.53 -14.34 10.43
CA ALA A 202 -29.68 -14.00 11.84
C ALA A 202 -28.35 -13.60 12.48
N ALA A 203 -27.27 -14.32 12.19
CA ALA A 203 -25.92 -13.99 12.67
C ALA A 203 -25.48 -12.59 12.23
N TYR A 204 -25.61 -12.26 10.95
CA TYR A 204 -25.25 -10.92 10.43
C TYR A 204 -26.21 -9.80 10.91
N SER A 205 -27.46 -10.16 11.26
CA SER A 205 -28.45 -9.19 11.78
C SER A 205 -28.38 -8.98 13.30
N SER A 206 -27.50 -9.71 14.01
CA SER A 206 -27.39 -9.65 15.47
C SER A 206 -26.77 -8.36 16.03
N GLY A 207 -26.12 -7.56 15.17
CA GLY A 207 -25.33 -6.39 15.56
C GLY A 207 -23.93 -6.72 16.10
N LYS A 208 -23.50 -7.97 16.03
CA LYS A 208 -22.15 -8.44 16.39
C LYS A 208 -21.34 -8.78 15.14
N PRO A 209 -20.00 -8.69 15.21
CA PRO A 209 -19.16 -9.25 14.17
C PRO A 209 -19.49 -10.71 13.90
N ALA A 210 -19.66 -11.10 12.65
CA ALA A 210 -20.01 -12.45 12.29
C ALA A 210 -19.18 -12.97 11.12
N LEU A 211 -18.79 -14.24 11.23
CA LEU A 211 -18.19 -15.04 10.16
C LEU A 211 -19.19 -16.14 9.82
N GLY A 212 -20.10 -15.83 8.93
CA GLY A 212 -21.15 -16.74 8.50
C GLY A 212 -20.88 -17.28 7.11
N VAL A 213 -21.33 -18.51 6.84
CA VAL A 213 -21.18 -19.17 5.54
C VAL A 213 -22.54 -19.51 4.99
N GLY A 214 -22.78 -19.10 3.73
CA GLY A 214 -24.01 -19.37 3.01
C GLY A 214 -24.08 -20.78 2.41
N ALA A 215 -25.19 -21.06 1.74
CA ALA A 215 -25.39 -22.27 0.95
C ALA A 215 -24.47 -22.25 -0.28
N GLY A 216 -24.06 -23.43 -0.75
CA GLY A 216 -23.27 -23.61 -1.96
C GLY A 216 -24.10 -24.24 -3.07
N ASN A 217 -24.02 -23.68 -4.28
CA ASN A 217 -24.63 -24.28 -5.47
C ASN A 217 -23.59 -24.40 -6.59
N THR A 218 -22.58 -25.25 -6.36
CA THR A 218 -21.39 -25.36 -7.20
C THR A 218 -21.70 -25.91 -8.59
N PRO A 219 -21.57 -25.15 -9.68
CA PRO A 219 -21.56 -25.66 -11.03
C PRO A 219 -20.18 -26.21 -11.39
N ALA A 220 -20.15 -27.31 -12.18
CA ALA A 220 -18.93 -27.86 -12.75
C ALA A 220 -19.02 -27.86 -14.28
N ILE A 221 -18.20 -27.07 -14.96
CA ILE A 221 -18.09 -27.12 -16.43
C ILE A 221 -17.15 -28.24 -16.84
N ILE A 222 -17.55 -29.04 -17.82
CA ILE A 222 -16.65 -29.99 -18.52
C ILE A 222 -16.50 -29.50 -19.97
N ASP A 223 -15.37 -28.81 -20.23
CA ASP A 223 -15.03 -28.33 -21.55
C ASP A 223 -14.65 -29.47 -22.48
N LYS A 224 -14.81 -29.27 -23.77
CA LYS A 224 -14.46 -30.26 -24.80
C LYS A 224 -12.99 -30.72 -24.76
N SER A 225 -12.10 -29.94 -24.17
CA SER A 225 -10.66 -30.24 -24.00
C SER A 225 -10.35 -31.02 -22.73
N ALA A 226 -11.34 -31.26 -21.86
CA ALA A 226 -11.15 -31.93 -20.58
C ALA A 226 -10.76 -33.41 -20.74
N ASP A 227 -9.98 -33.89 -19.77
CA ASP A 227 -9.86 -35.36 -19.54
C ASP A 227 -11.14 -35.86 -18.93
N ILE A 228 -11.97 -36.52 -19.76
CA ILE A 228 -13.31 -37.00 -19.38
C ILE A 228 -13.23 -37.99 -18.22
N LEU A 229 -12.25 -38.91 -18.23
CA LEU A 229 -12.12 -39.93 -17.18
C LEU A 229 -11.83 -39.29 -15.84
N LYS A 230 -10.93 -38.31 -15.82
CA LYS A 230 -10.56 -37.53 -14.62
C LYS A 230 -11.73 -36.66 -14.13
N ALA A 231 -12.40 -35.96 -15.04
CA ALA A 231 -13.52 -35.08 -14.71
C ALA A 231 -14.68 -35.86 -14.06
N VAL A 232 -15.15 -36.93 -14.72
CA VAL A 232 -16.25 -37.77 -14.22
C VAL A 232 -15.89 -38.43 -12.91
N ASN A 233 -14.67 -38.99 -12.81
CA ASN A 233 -14.21 -39.61 -11.55
C ASN A 233 -14.19 -38.61 -10.40
N SER A 234 -13.67 -37.41 -10.63
CA SER A 234 -13.59 -36.35 -9.64
C SER A 234 -14.96 -35.91 -9.15
N ILE A 235 -15.92 -35.72 -10.08
CA ILE A 235 -17.27 -35.30 -9.74
C ILE A 235 -17.98 -36.37 -8.93
N ILE A 236 -17.88 -37.66 -9.34
CA ILE A 236 -18.48 -38.80 -8.58
C ILE A 236 -17.86 -38.86 -7.19
N HIS A 237 -16.54 -38.82 -7.09
CA HIS A 237 -15.83 -38.86 -5.80
C HIS A 237 -16.29 -37.75 -4.87
N SER A 238 -16.35 -36.52 -5.38
CA SER A 238 -16.84 -35.36 -4.65
C SER A 238 -18.32 -35.50 -4.24
N LYS A 239 -19.17 -35.96 -5.14
CA LYS A 239 -20.62 -36.04 -4.94
C LYS A 239 -21.08 -37.21 -4.04
N THR A 240 -20.28 -38.26 -3.97
CA THR A 240 -20.57 -39.42 -3.09
C THR A 240 -19.98 -39.27 -1.70
N PHE A 241 -19.00 -38.38 -1.51
CA PHE A 241 -18.38 -38.19 -0.22
C PHE A 241 -19.39 -37.70 0.83
N ASP A 242 -19.57 -38.50 1.85
CA ASP A 242 -20.57 -38.31 2.92
C ASP A 242 -22.00 -38.07 2.35
N ASN A 243 -22.32 -38.76 1.28
CA ASN A 243 -23.57 -38.58 0.54
C ASN A 243 -23.82 -37.10 0.10
N GLY A 244 -22.78 -36.42 -0.36
CA GLY A 244 -22.88 -35.06 -0.92
C GLY A 244 -23.10 -33.94 0.10
N MET A 245 -22.79 -34.19 1.37
CA MET A 245 -22.99 -33.22 2.44
C MET A 245 -21.80 -32.26 2.65
N ILE A 246 -21.03 -31.92 1.64
CA ILE A 246 -20.11 -30.76 1.65
C ILE A 246 -20.75 -29.66 0.82
N CYS A 247 -20.85 -28.46 1.36
CA CYS A 247 -21.46 -27.31 0.67
C CYS A 247 -20.73 -26.91 -0.63
N ALA A 248 -19.46 -27.30 -0.79
CA ALA A 248 -18.69 -27.10 -2.01
C ALA A 248 -18.87 -28.22 -3.04
N SER A 249 -19.65 -29.29 -2.76
CA SER A 249 -19.87 -30.42 -3.72
C SER A 249 -20.60 -29.91 -4.96
N GLU A 250 -20.27 -30.48 -6.10
CA GLU A 250 -20.92 -30.17 -7.37
C GLU A 250 -22.43 -30.45 -7.29
N GLN A 251 -23.21 -29.42 -7.60
CA GLN A 251 -24.69 -29.56 -7.68
C GLN A 251 -25.18 -29.73 -9.11
N SER A 252 -24.38 -29.22 -10.04
CA SER A 252 -24.70 -29.21 -11.48
C SER A 252 -23.43 -29.46 -12.28
N THR A 253 -23.58 -30.22 -13.38
CA THR A 253 -22.52 -30.45 -14.37
C THR A 253 -22.97 -29.91 -15.71
N ILE A 254 -22.18 -29.03 -16.32
CA ILE A 254 -22.48 -28.41 -17.63
C ILE A 254 -21.46 -28.96 -18.63
N VAL A 255 -21.89 -29.68 -19.61
CA VAL A 255 -21.07 -30.48 -20.52
C VAL A 255 -21.15 -29.95 -21.94
N ASP A 256 -20.02 -29.72 -22.60
CA ASP A 256 -19.96 -29.34 -24.00
C ASP A 256 -20.66 -30.40 -24.85
N LYS A 257 -21.51 -29.98 -25.79
CA LYS A 257 -22.34 -30.87 -26.64
C LYS A 257 -21.52 -31.88 -27.44
N THR A 258 -20.27 -31.55 -27.77
CA THR A 258 -19.42 -32.43 -28.61
C THR A 258 -18.94 -33.66 -27.86
N ILE A 259 -18.77 -33.58 -26.54
CA ILE A 259 -18.34 -34.68 -25.68
C ILE A 259 -19.47 -35.25 -24.80
N TYR A 260 -20.65 -34.64 -24.87
CA TYR A 260 -21.77 -34.98 -23.97
C TYR A 260 -22.10 -36.48 -23.90
N LYS A 261 -22.10 -37.17 -25.05
CA LYS A 261 -22.40 -38.60 -25.11
C LYS A 261 -21.32 -39.45 -24.45
N GLU A 262 -20.08 -39.05 -24.55
CA GLU A 262 -18.93 -39.74 -23.94
C GLU A 262 -18.94 -39.56 -22.42
N VAL A 263 -19.14 -38.31 -21.95
CA VAL A 263 -19.27 -37.98 -20.53
C VAL A 263 -20.44 -38.76 -19.90
N ARG A 264 -21.59 -38.79 -20.58
CA ARG A 264 -22.77 -39.56 -20.13
C ARG A 264 -22.47 -41.04 -19.97
N LYS A 265 -21.84 -41.70 -20.97
CA LYS A 265 -21.42 -43.09 -20.92
C LYS A 265 -20.45 -43.35 -19.77
N GLU A 266 -19.52 -42.46 -19.53
CA GLU A 266 -18.55 -42.61 -18.45
C GLU A 266 -19.23 -42.53 -17.06
N PHE A 267 -20.22 -41.66 -16.88
CA PHE A 267 -21.02 -41.62 -15.64
C PHE A 267 -21.81 -42.94 -15.46
N GLU A 268 -22.46 -43.44 -16.54
CA GLU A 268 -23.17 -44.70 -16.50
C GLU A 268 -22.24 -45.87 -16.15
N TYR A 269 -21.07 -45.95 -16.81
CA TYR A 269 -20.08 -46.99 -16.58
C TYR A 269 -19.60 -47.01 -15.12
N ARG A 270 -19.51 -45.87 -14.49
CA ARG A 270 -19.09 -45.73 -13.08
C ARG A 270 -20.22 -45.89 -12.06
N GLY A 271 -21.42 -46.30 -12.49
CA GLY A 271 -22.53 -46.61 -11.61
C GLY A 271 -23.46 -45.45 -11.28
N CYS A 272 -23.50 -44.41 -12.10
CA CYS A 272 -24.51 -43.35 -11.99
C CYS A 272 -25.77 -43.77 -12.75
N TYR A 273 -26.92 -43.36 -12.23
CA TYR A 273 -28.23 -43.66 -12.82
C TYR A 273 -28.85 -42.41 -13.42
N PHE A 274 -29.08 -42.42 -14.71
CA PHE A 274 -29.80 -41.34 -15.42
C PHE A 274 -31.31 -41.56 -15.32
N LEU A 275 -31.99 -40.61 -14.74
CA LEU A 275 -33.43 -40.61 -14.54
C LEU A 275 -34.15 -40.55 -15.88
N LYS A 276 -35.14 -41.44 -16.10
CA LYS A 276 -36.03 -41.38 -17.24
C LYS A 276 -37.00 -40.21 -17.07
N LYS A 277 -37.68 -39.81 -18.15
CA LYS A 277 -38.55 -38.65 -18.17
C LYS A 277 -39.64 -38.66 -17.09
N ASP A 278 -40.29 -39.82 -16.89
CA ASP A 278 -41.32 -40.01 -15.86
C ASP A 278 -40.74 -40.09 -14.43
N GLU A 279 -39.51 -40.57 -14.28
CA GLU A 279 -38.77 -40.61 -13.02
C GLU A 279 -38.26 -39.25 -12.60
N LEU A 280 -37.83 -38.42 -13.57
CA LEU A 280 -37.32 -37.09 -13.37
C LEU A 280 -38.35 -36.20 -12.65
N ASP A 281 -39.63 -36.23 -13.11
CA ASP A 281 -40.68 -35.41 -12.48
C ASP A 281 -41.02 -35.84 -11.05
N LYS A 282 -40.88 -37.14 -10.75
CA LYS A 282 -41.07 -37.67 -9.39
C LYS A 282 -39.94 -37.22 -8.47
N VAL A 283 -38.70 -37.22 -8.96
CA VAL A 283 -37.53 -36.78 -8.19
C VAL A 283 -37.56 -35.28 -7.98
N ARG A 284 -37.93 -34.43 -8.97
CA ARG A 284 -38.16 -33.00 -8.80
C ARG A 284 -39.03 -32.71 -7.58
N LYS A 285 -40.23 -33.31 -7.53
CA LYS A 285 -41.18 -33.15 -6.41
C LYS A 285 -40.65 -33.63 -5.07
N THR A 286 -39.56 -34.40 -5.09
CA THR A 286 -38.94 -34.95 -3.89
C THR A 286 -37.76 -34.07 -3.42
N ILE A 287 -37.07 -33.37 -4.33
CA ILE A 287 -35.94 -32.48 -4.00
C ILE A 287 -36.40 -31.25 -3.24
N ILE A 288 -37.39 -30.55 -3.78
CA ILE A 288 -37.92 -29.29 -3.19
C ILE A 288 -39.37 -29.51 -2.74
N ILE A 289 -39.68 -29.17 -1.51
CA ILE A 289 -41.03 -29.25 -0.93
C ILE A 289 -41.37 -27.85 -0.36
N ASN A 290 -42.47 -27.27 -0.80
CA ASN A 290 -42.90 -25.91 -0.38
C ASN A 290 -41.82 -24.86 -0.56
N GLY A 291 -41.06 -24.91 -1.65
CA GLY A 291 -40.00 -23.96 -1.97
C GLY A 291 -38.70 -24.10 -1.15
N ALA A 292 -38.58 -25.16 -0.35
CA ALA A 292 -37.38 -25.44 0.44
C ALA A 292 -36.79 -26.82 0.16
N LEU A 293 -35.49 -26.99 0.36
CA LEU A 293 -34.84 -28.31 0.24
C LEU A 293 -35.47 -29.31 1.22
N ASN A 294 -35.84 -30.46 0.70
CA ASN A 294 -36.39 -31.52 1.51
C ASN A 294 -35.37 -32.12 2.46
N ALA A 295 -35.51 -31.84 3.75
CA ALA A 295 -34.59 -32.33 4.77
C ALA A 295 -34.47 -33.86 4.84
N LYS A 296 -35.43 -34.63 4.24
CA LYS A 296 -35.41 -36.09 4.24
C LYS A 296 -34.46 -36.68 3.21
N ILE A 297 -33.98 -35.90 2.24
CA ILE A 297 -32.98 -36.36 1.24
C ILE A 297 -31.55 -36.00 1.59
N VAL A 298 -31.37 -35.06 2.50
CA VAL A 298 -30.04 -34.59 2.87
C VAL A 298 -29.20 -35.72 3.47
N GLY A 299 -28.04 -35.97 2.86
CA GLY A 299 -27.12 -37.00 3.32
C GLY A 299 -27.61 -38.44 3.15
N GLN A 300 -28.70 -38.70 2.37
CA GLN A 300 -29.24 -40.02 2.13
C GLN A 300 -28.59 -40.68 0.91
N LYS A 301 -28.64 -42.01 0.88
CA LYS A 301 -28.18 -42.82 -0.27
C LYS A 301 -29.10 -42.60 -1.48
N PRO A 302 -28.61 -42.77 -2.73
CA PRO A 302 -29.42 -42.64 -3.94
C PRO A 302 -30.67 -43.52 -3.91
N VAL A 303 -30.55 -44.79 -3.45
CA VAL A 303 -31.66 -45.73 -3.34
C VAL A 303 -32.76 -45.26 -2.38
N THR A 304 -32.38 -44.60 -1.28
CA THR A 304 -33.34 -44.04 -0.32
C THR A 304 -34.08 -42.84 -0.94
N ILE A 305 -33.37 -41.98 -1.67
CA ILE A 305 -33.97 -40.82 -2.34
C ILE A 305 -34.93 -41.30 -3.45
N ALA A 306 -34.49 -42.26 -4.26
CA ALA A 306 -35.33 -42.85 -5.31
C ALA A 306 -36.59 -43.51 -4.74
N ALA A 307 -36.45 -44.24 -3.64
CA ALA A 307 -37.62 -44.85 -2.96
C ALA A 307 -38.61 -43.81 -2.45
N LEU A 308 -38.12 -42.70 -1.88
CA LEU A 308 -38.96 -41.56 -1.46
C LEU A 308 -39.71 -40.92 -2.64
N ALA A 309 -39.09 -40.92 -3.82
CA ALA A 309 -39.71 -40.44 -5.07
C ALA A 309 -40.60 -41.48 -5.75
N GLY A 310 -40.67 -42.70 -5.25
CA GLY A 310 -41.41 -43.83 -5.88
C GLY A 310 -40.74 -44.31 -7.17
N VAL A 311 -39.42 -44.27 -7.24
CA VAL A 311 -38.60 -44.73 -8.38
C VAL A 311 -37.75 -45.93 -7.94
N LYS A 312 -37.63 -46.94 -8.82
CA LYS A 312 -36.79 -48.10 -8.58
C LYS A 312 -35.50 -48.00 -9.38
N ILE A 313 -34.39 -48.13 -8.71
CA ILE A 313 -33.03 -48.05 -9.28
C ILE A 313 -32.17 -49.22 -8.81
N PRO A 314 -31.03 -49.53 -9.45
CA PRO A 314 -30.05 -50.51 -8.94
C PRO A 314 -29.56 -50.14 -7.55
N GLU A 315 -29.32 -51.12 -6.69
CA GLU A 315 -28.90 -50.89 -5.30
C GLU A 315 -27.50 -50.29 -5.16
N ASP A 316 -26.64 -50.55 -6.12
CA ASP A 316 -25.26 -50.04 -6.19
C ASP A 316 -25.12 -48.68 -6.84
N THR A 317 -26.25 -48.01 -7.16
CA THR A 317 -26.27 -46.68 -7.75
C THR A 317 -25.52 -45.67 -6.85
N LYS A 318 -24.54 -44.94 -7.45
CA LYS A 318 -23.71 -43.96 -6.73
C LYS A 318 -24.29 -42.56 -6.74
N VAL A 319 -24.84 -42.12 -7.89
CA VAL A 319 -25.40 -40.77 -8.06
C VAL A 319 -26.65 -40.86 -8.93
N LEU A 320 -27.71 -40.16 -8.59
CA LEU A 320 -28.88 -39.92 -9.45
C LEU A 320 -28.61 -38.70 -10.32
N ILE A 321 -28.69 -38.85 -11.65
CA ILE A 321 -28.45 -37.74 -12.57
C ILE A 321 -29.75 -37.39 -13.28
N GLY A 322 -30.17 -36.11 -13.17
CA GLY A 322 -31.25 -35.55 -13.95
C GLY A 322 -30.69 -34.76 -15.13
N GLU A 323 -31.01 -35.18 -16.36
CA GLU A 323 -30.76 -34.39 -17.56
C GLU A 323 -31.85 -33.35 -17.67
N VAL A 324 -31.47 -32.06 -17.52
CA VAL A 324 -32.37 -30.93 -17.48
C VAL A 324 -31.85 -29.79 -18.36
N ASP A 325 -32.75 -28.96 -18.86
CA ASP A 325 -32.41 -27.88 -19.79
C ASP A 325 -32.38 -26.51 -19.12
N SER A 326 -33.29 -26.26 -18.16
CA SER A 326 -33.39 -24.99 -17.47
C SER A 326 -32.46 -24.91 -16.29
N VAL A 327 -31.71 -23.80 -16.22
CA VAL A 327 -30.86 -23.39 -15.07
C VAL A 327 -31.57 -22.40 -14.15
N ASP A 328 -32.80 -22.00 -14.48
CA ASP A 328 -33.61 -21.11 -13.66
C ASP A 328 -33.98 -21.75 -12.32
N ILE A 329 -34.09 -20.95 -11.27
CA ILE A 329 -34.39 -21.44 -9.92
C ILE A 329 -35.77 -22.11 -9.79
N SER A 330 -36.64 -21.98 -10.77
CA SER A 330 -37.92 -22.73 -10.85
C SER A 330 -37.73 -24.22 -11.21
N GLU A 331 -36.55 -24.59 -11.71
CA GLU A 331 -36.17 -26.00 -11.90
C GLU A 331 -35.56 -26.55 -10.60
N GLU A 332 -36.17 -27.55 -10.01
CA GLU A 332 -35.76 -28.13 -8.73
C GLU A 332 -34.34 -28.72 -8.77
N PHE A 333 -33.88 -29.22 -9.92
CA PHE A 333 -32.52 -29.72 -10.09
C PHE A 333 -31.49 -28.57 -10.12
N ALA A 334 -31.89 -27.32 -10.32
CA ALA A 334 -30.98 -26.15 -10.28
C ALA A 334 -30.59 -25.75 -8.85
N HIS A 335 -31.29 -26.24 -7.82
CA HIS A 335 -31.00 -25.93 -6.42
C HIS A 335 -29.85 -26.73 -5.82
N GLU A 336 -29.36 -26.28 -4.65
CA GLU A 336 -28.51 -27.08 -3.78
C GLU A 336 -29.27 -28.29 -3.26
N LYS A 337 -28.68 -29.46 -3.30
CA LYS A 337 -29.36 -30.73 -2.97
C LYS A 337 -28.78 -31.46 -1.75
N LEU A 338 -27.54 -31.17 -1.36
CA LEU A 338 -26.84 -31.81 -0.23
C LEU A 338 -27.01 -33.33 -0.16
N SER A 339 -27.00 -33.97 -1.31
CA SER A 339 -27.28 -35.37 -1.51
C SER A 339 -26.62 -35.84 -2.81
N PRO A 340 -26.50 -37.17 -3.07
CA PRO A 340 -25.95 -37.69 -4.32
C PRO A 340 -26.96 -37.61 -5.49
N VAL A 341 -27.50 -36.42 -5.70
CA VAL A 341 -28.33 -36.04 -6.83
C VAL A 341 -27.64 -34.92 -7.60
N LEU A 342 -27.47 -35.08 -8.91
CA LEU A 342 -26.73 -34.17 -9.78
C LEU A 342 -27.60 -33.74 -10.95
N ALA A 343 -27.61 -32.45 -11.28
CA ALA A 343 -28.14 -31.95 -12.54
C ALA A 343 -27.09 -32.11 -13.64
N MET A 344 -27.47 -32.45 -14.85
CA MET A 344 -26.60 -32.49 -16.01
C MET A 344 -27.22 -31.68 -17.14
N TYR A 345 -26.49 -30.61 -17.53
CA TYR A 345 -26.85 -29.69 -18.60
C TYR A 345 -25.98 -29.91 -19.82
N LYS A 346 -26.54 -29.71 -21.02
CA LYS A 346 -25.76 -29.63 -22.24
C LYS A 346 -25.52 -28.19 -22.62
N SER A 347 -24.28 -27.81 -22.99
CA SER A 347 -23.95 -26.50 -23.53
C SER A 347 -23.65 -26.54 -25.02
N GLU A 348 -24.08 -25.52 -25.74
CA GLU A 348 -23.84 -25.38 -27.18
C GLU A 348 -22.38 -25.06 -27.50
N ASN A 349 -21.77 -24.29 -26.64
CA ASN A 349 -20.38 -23.85 -26.69
C ASN A 349 -19.92 -23.39 -25.30
N PHE A 350 -18.69 -22.89 -25.18
CA PHE A 350 -18.11 -22.44 -23.92
C PHE A 350 -18.85 -21.23 -23.33
N GLU A 351 -19.25 -20.27 -24.15
CA GLU A 351 -20.04 -19.09 -23.72
C GLU A 351 -21.40 -19.49 -23.11
N ASP A 352 -22.10 -20.43 -23.72
CA ASP A 352 -23.35 -20.96 -23.18
C ASP A 352 -23.11 -21.73 -21.85
N ALA A 353 -21.96 -22.41 -21.73
CA ALA A 353 -21.58 -23.06 -20.47
C ALA A 353 -21.33 -22.06 -19.35
N LEU A 354 -20.63 -20.96 -19.67
CA LEU A 354 -20.38 -19.87 -18.72
C LEU A 354 -21.69 -19.21 -18.28
N ALA A 355 -22.56 -18.87 -19.21
CA ALA A 355 -23.84 -18.23 -18.90
C ALA A 355 -24.72 -19.10 -17.99
N LYS A 356 -24.76 -20.44 -18.24
CA LYS A 356 -25.45 -21.40 -17.37
C LYS A 356 -24.84 -21.46 -15.97
N ALA A 357 -23.51 -21.48 -15.88
CA ALA A 357 -22.80 -21.52 -14.60
C ALA A 357 -23.02 -20.21 -13.79
N GLU A 358 -22.98 -19.05 -14.44
CA GLU A 358 -23.28 -17.75 -13.82
C GLU A 358 -24.69 -17.70 -13.24
N GLN A 359 -25.69 -18.17 -13.99
CA GLN A 359 -27.07 -18.19 -13.52
C GLN A 359 -27.26 -19.10 -12.31
N LEU A 360 -26.71 -20.32 -12.34
CA LEU A 360 -26.75 -21.27 -11.20
C LEU A 360 -26.11 -20.68 -9.93
N ILE A 361 -25.03 -19.93 -10.08
CA ILE A 361 -24.37 -19.23 -8.97
C ILE A 361 -25.24 -18.10 -8.46
N ALA A 362 -25.76 -17.26 -9.35
CA ALA A 362 -26.55 -16.09 -8.99
C ALA A 362 -27.82 -16.48 -8.20
N ASP A 363 -28.43 -17.59 -8.54
CA ASP A 363 -29.67 -18.04 -7.92
C ASP A 363 -29.52 -18.76 -6.58
N GLY A 364 -28.34 -19.30 -6.26
CA GLY A 364 -28.22 -20.06 -5.01
C GLY A 364 -26.83 -20.25 -4.42
N GLY A 365 -25.77 -19.86 -5.11
CA GLY A 365 -24.40 -20.15 -4.69
C GLY A 365 -23.43 -18.95 -4.72
N TYR A 366 -23.96 -17.75 -4.69
CA TYR A 366 -23.19 -16.52 -4.89
C TYR A 366 -22.03 -16.42 -3.89
N GLY A 367 -20.82 -16.24 -4.42
CA GLY A 367 -19.58 -16.16 -3.63
C GLY A 367 -19.02 -17.50 -3.14
N HIS A 368 -19.71 -18.63 -3.29
CA HIS A 368 -19.25 -19.87 -2.66
C HIS A 368 -18.14 -20.58 -3.45
N THR A 369 -18.45 -21.41 -4.42
CA THR A 369 -17.49 -22.25 -5.15
C THR A 369 -17.96 -22.49 -6.59
N SER A 370 -17.04 -22.53 -7.54
CA SER A 370 -17.24 -22.97 -8.91
C SER A 370 -16.12 -23.91 -9.34
N SER A 371 -16.38 -24.78 -10.32
CA SER A 371 -15.42 -25.77 -10.79
C SER A 371 -15.41 -25.84 -12.31
N ILE A 372 -14.25 -26.14 -12.87
CA ILE A 372 -14.06 -26.38 -14.30
C ILE A 372 -13.07 -27.51 -14.53
N TYR A 373 -13.39 -28.36 -15.49
CA TYR A 373 -12.53 -29.39 -16.05
C TYR A 373 -12.18 -29.02 -17.48
N ILE A 374 -10.90 -28.75 -17.73
CA ILE A 374 -10.40 -28.16 -18.97
C ILE A 374 -8.91 -28.50 -19.15
N ASN A 375 -8.41 -28.47 -20.37
CA ASN A 375 -6.97 -28.51 -20.59
C ASN A 375 -6.36 -27.12 -20.31
N GLU A 376 -5.79 -26.96 -19.12
CA GLU A 376 -5.24 -25.69 -18.61
C GLU A 376 -4.03 -25.16 -19.41
N ILE A 377 -3.42 -26.03 -20.24
CA ILE A 377 -2.23 -25.65 -21.06
C ILE A 377 -2.68 -25.09 -22.42
N THR A 378 -3.69 -25.68 -23.04
CA THR A 378 -4.13 -25.29 -24.40
C THR A 378 -5.27 -24.28 -24.41
N GLU A 379 -6.06 -24.22 -23.35
CA GLU A 379 -7.27 -23.39 -23.27
C GLU A 379 -7.14 -22.25 -22.24
N THR A 380 -5.96 -21.63 -22.19
CA THR A 380 -5.63 -20.57 -21.19
C THR A 380 -6.59 -19.38 -21.26
N GLU A 381 -7.03 -18.98 -22.47
CA GLU A 381 -7.98 -17.87 -22.64
C GLU A 381 -9.35 -18.19 -22.04
N LYS A 382 -9.87 -19.38 -22.28
CA LYS A 382 -11.15 -19.84 -21.70
C LYS A 382 -11.06 -19.94 -20.18
N LEU A 383 -9.94 -20.44 -19.66
CA LEU A 383 -9.73 -20.53 -18.22
C LEU A 383 -9.72 -19.13 -17.61
N ALA A 384 -8.98 -18.20 -18.19
CA ALA A 384 -8.95 -16.80 -17.74
C ALA A 384 -10.35 -16.13 -17.79
N GLU A 385 -11.13 -16.42 -18.83
CA GLU A 385 -12.50 -15.92 -18.95
C GLU A 385 -13.40 -16.51 -17.85
N PHE A 386 -13.31 -17.82 -17.56
CA PHE A 386 -14.03 -18.46 -16.47
C PHE A 386 -13.66 -17.81 -15.11
N GLU A 387 -12.36 -17.63 -14.85
CA GLU A 387 -11.86 -16.99 -13.63
C GLU A 387 -12.39 -15.56 -13.45
N ALA A 388 -12.46 -14.80 -14.54
CA ALA A 388 -12.93 -13.42 -14.52
C ALA A 388 -14.45 -13.29 -14.28
N ARG A 389 -15.25 -14.22 -14.83
CA ARG A 389 -16.71 -14.15 -14.79
C ARG A 389 -17.35 -14.80 -13.57
N MET A 390 -16.73 -15.86 -13.03
CA MET A 390 -17.31 -16.59 -11.89
C MET A 390 -17.21 -15.77 -10.60
N LYS A 391 -18.34 -15.30 -10.11
CA LYS A 391 -18.44 -14.57 -8.84
C LYS A 391 -18.49 -15.54 -7.66
N THR A 392 -17.40 -16.28 -7.49
CA THR A 392 -17.16 -17.22 -6.40
C THR A 392 -15.77 -17.02 -5.80
N CYS A 393 -15.64 -17.21 -4.48
CA CYS A 393 -14.37 -17.01 -3.77
C CYS A 393 -13.41 -18.21 -3.92
N ARG A 394 -13.88 -19.34 -4.44
CA ARG A 394 -13.10 -20.53 -4.73
C ARG A 394 -13.42 -21.01 -6.14
N ILE A 395 -12.41 -21.00 -6.98
CA ILE A 395 -12.44 -21.56 -8.33
C ILE A 395 -11.53 -22.78 -8.32
N LEU A 396 -12.09 -23.94 -8.68
CA LEU A 396 -11.40 -25.22 -8.65
C LEU A 396 -11.21 -25.74 -10.07
N VAL A 397 -9.96 -25.91 -10.47
CA VAL A 397 -9.59 -26.38 -11.80
C VAL A 397 -9.14 -27.83 -11.72
N ASN A 398 -9.77 -28.72 -12.49
CA ASN A 398 -9.46 -30.16 -12.59
C ASN A 398 -9.40 -30.88 -11.22
N THR A 399 -10.22 -30.46 -10.26
CA THR A 399 -10.15 -30.88 -8.85
C THR A 399 -11.56 -31.23 -8.33
N PRO A 400 -11.73 -32.34 -7.56
CA PRO A 400 -13.01 -32.65 -6.91
C PRO A 400 -13.42 -31.53 -5.95
N SER A 401 -14.59 -30.93 -6.16
CA SER A 401 -14.95 -29.68 -5.43
C SER A 401 -15.11 -29.86 -3.92
N SER A 402 -15.66 -30.99 -3.46
CA SER A 402 -15.80 -31.23 -2.01
C SER A 402 -14.47 -31.20 -1.28
N PHE A 403 -13.45 -31.78 -1.84
CA PHE A 403 -12.11 -31.90 -1.25
C PHE A 403 -11.26 -30.65 -1.53
N GLY A 404 -11.32 -30.13 -2.75
CA GLY A 404 -10.59 -28.93 -3.13
C GLY A 404 -11.05 -27.69 -2.35
N GLY A 405 -12.37 -27.54 -2.17
CA GLY A 405 -12.95 -26.38 -1.50
C GLY A 405 -12.61 -26.25 -0.03
N ILE A 406 -12.49 -27.36 0.70
CA ILE A 406 -12.12 -27.33 2.12
C ILE A 406 -10.62 -27.03 2.35
N GLY A 407 -9.79 -27.16 1.31
CA GLY A 407 -8.36 -26.81 1.33
C GLY A 407 -7.43 -27.92 1.81
N ASP A 408 -6.12 -27.74 1.57
CA ASP A 408 -5.00 -28.58 2.03
C ASP A 408 -4.95 -30.05 1.55
N LEU A 409 -5.90 -30.50 0.73
CA LEU A 409 -5.91 -31.87 0.20
C LEU A 409 -5.28 -31.96 -1.19
N TYR A 410 -5.64 -31.07 -2.10
CA TYR A 410 -5.11 -30.98 -3.46
C TYR A 410 -4.27 -29.74 -3.72
N ASN A 411 -4.37 -28.75 -2.84
CA ASN A 411 -3.57 -27.53 -2.86
C ASN A 411 -3.18 -27.18 -1.43
N PHE A 412 -1.92 -27.35 -1.08
CA PHE A 412 -1.40 -27.16 0.29
C PHE A 412 -1.33 -25.68 0.74
N ASP A 413 -1.51 -24.74 -0.18
CA ASP A 413 -1.56 -23.31 0.16
C ASP A 413 -2.99 -22.85 0.52
N LEU A 414 -4.01 -23.46 -0.07
CA LEU A 414 -5.39 -23.19 0.30
C LEU A 414 -5.64 -23.66 1.74
N ALA A 415 -5.93 -22.72 2.65
CA ALA A 415 -6.06 -23.00 4.07
C ALA A 415 -7.19 -24.00 4.36
N PRO A 416 -6.95 -25.05 5.18
CA PRO A 416 -7.99 -26.00 5.55
C PRO A 416 -9.05 -25.33 6.43
N SER A 417 -10.32 -25.57 6.10
CA SER A 417 -11.45 -25.01 6.85
C SER A 417 -12.73 -25.79 6.66
N LEU A 418 -13.58 -25.75 7.68
CA LEU A 418 -14.98 -26.17 7.60
C LEU A 418 -15.95 -24.99 7.68
N THR A 419 -15.44 -23.78 7.43
CA THR A 419 -16.21 -22.53 7.32
C THR A 419 -15.68 -21.76 6.11
N LEU A 420 -16.40 -21.87 4.99
CA LEU A 420 -15.97 -21.42 3.66
C LEU A 420 -16.59 -20.06 3.33
N GLY A 421 -15.89 -18.99 3.61
CA GLY A 421 -16.37 -17.62 3.36
C GLY A 421 -16.75 -17.38 1.90
N CYS A 422 -17.81 -16.60 1.69
CA CYS A 422 -18.39 -16.29 0.36
C CYS A 422 -18.22 -14.83 -0.07
N GLY A 423 -17.47 -14.04 0.71
CA GLY A 423 -17.22 -12.63 0.44
C GLY A 423 -18.50 -11.78 0.38
N SER A 424 -18.36 -10.57 -0.09
CA SER A 424 -19.48 -9.63 -0.25
C SER A 424 -20.52 -10.15 -1.24
N TRP A 425 -20.14 -10.95 -2.21
CA TRP A 425 -21.07 -11.60 -3.15
C TRP A 425 -22.08 -12.48 -2.41
N GLY A 426 -21.61 -13.29 -1.46
CA GLY A 426 -22.46 -14.14 -0.62
C GLY A 426 -22.99 -13.45 0.64
N GLY A 427 -22.85 -12.13 0.76
CA GLY A 427 -23.25 -11.39 1.96
C GLY A 427 -22.42 -11.74 3.20
N ASN A 428 -21.17 -12.15 3.02
CA ASN A 428 -20.26 -12.55 4.10
C ASN A 428 -19.15 -11.52 4.35
N SER A 429 -18.63 -11.52 5.57
CA SER A 429 -17.51 -10.65 5.98
C SER A 429 -16.14 -11.12 5.50
N VAL A 430 -16.02 -12.35 5.01
CA VAL A 430 -14.76 -12.96 4.55
C VAL A 430 -14.94 -13.66 3.22
N SER A 431 -13.93 -13.56 2.35
CA SER A 431 -13.91 -14.18 1.00
C SER A 431 -13.02 -15.42 0.93
N GLU A 432 -12.52 -15.91 2.05
CA GLU A 432 -11.57 -17.01 2.10
C GLU A 432 -11.98 -18.06 3.14
N ASN A 433 -11.26 -19.16 3.17
CA ASN A 433 -11.43 -20.20 4.18
C ASN A 433 -11.12 -19.67 5.57
N VAL A 434 -12.08 -19.71 6.48
CA VAL A 434 -11.91 -19.16 7.83
C VAL A 434 -10.90 -19.99 8.62
N GLY A 435 -9.95 -19.31 9.27
CA GLY A 435 -8.90 -19.92 10.08
C GLY A 435 -8.49 -19.00 11.24
N VAL A 436 -7.37 -19.31 11.88
CA VAL A 436 -6.88 -18.63 13.09
C VAL A 436 -6.69 -17.12 12.91
N LYS A 437 -6.29 -16.65 11.72
CA LYS A 437 -6.09 -15.22 11.46
C LYS A 437 -7.37 -14.38 11.59
N HIS A 438 -8.54 -15.01 11.43
CA HIS A 438 -9.84 -14.35 11.55
C HIS A 438 -10.34 -14.28 13.01
N LEU A 439 -9.67 -14.98 13.92
CA LEU A 439 -10.04 -15.06 15.33
C LEU A 439 -9.05 -14.35 16.26
N ILE A 440 -8.27 -13.40 15.73
CA ILE A 440 -7.37 -12.54 16.48
C ILE A 440 -7.57 -11.07 16.09
N ASN A 441 -7.46 -10.18 17.08
CA ASN A 441 -7.27 -8.77 16.84
C ASN A 441 -5.78 -8.48 16.67
N ILE A 442 -5.44 -7.60 15.75
CA ILE A 442 -4.06 -7.13 15.54
C ILE A 442 -3.93 -5.71 16.06
N LYS A 443 -3.09 -5.52 17.09
CA LYS A 443 -2.62 -4.20 17.50
C LYS A 443 -1.35 -3.88 16.73
N THR A 444 -1.32 -2.74 16.05
CA THR A 444 -0.11 -2.23 15.41
C THR A 444 0.51 -1.18 16.33
N VAL A 445 1.75 -1.41 16.73
CA VAL A 445 2.60 -0.42 17.39
C VAL A 445 3.50 0.18 16.34
N ALA A 446 3.53 1.50 16.25
CA ALA A 446 4.40 2.22 15.34
C ALA A 446 5.27 3.18 16.16
N GLU A 447 6.57 3.02 16.06
CA GLU A 447 7.56 3.90 16.68
C GLU A 447 7.99 4.96 15.69
N ARG A 448 8.31 6.16 16.17
CA ARG A 448 8.90 7.20 15.34
C ARG A 448 10.26 6.71 14.80
N ARG A 449 10.51 6.90 13.50
CA ARG A 449 11.80 6.61 12.86
C ARG A 449 12.31 7.82 12.10
N GLU A 450 13.60 8.08 12.24
CA GLU A 450 14.32 9.18 11.59
C GLU A 450 15.50 8.65 10.74
N ASN A 451 15.40 7.39 10.31
CA ASN A 451 16.47 6.66 9.62
C ASN A 451 16.38 6.74 8.09
N MET A 452 15.72 7.77 7.54
CA MET A 452 15.49 7.93 6.10
C MET A 452 16.19 9.16 5.51
N LEU A 453 17.21 9.67 6.19
CA LEU A 453 18.04 10.78 5.69
C LEU A 453 19.19 10.24 4.84
N TRP A 454 19.55 10.99 3.83
CA TRP A 454 20.72 10.72 2.98
C TRP A 454 21.36 12.06 2.56
N PHE A 455 22.59 11.99 2.08
CA PHE A 455 23.29 13.12 1.48
C PHE A 455 23.61 12.79 0.01
N ARG A 456 23.22 13.67 -0.93
CA ARG A 456 23.54 13.55 -2.35
C ARG A 456 24.26 14.82 -2.82
N ALA A 457 25.24 14.62 -3.68
CA ALA A 457 25.98 15.65 -4.39
C ALA A 457 26.28 15.16 -5.80
N PRO A 458 26.70 16.02 -6.74
CA PRO A 458 27.24 15.58 -8.02
C PRO A 458 28.35 14.53 -7.86
N GLU A 459 28.51 13.68 -8.85
CA GLU A 459 29.59 12.67 -8.85
C GLU A 459 30.97 13.31 -8.68
N LYS A 460 31.15 14.50 -9.28
CA LYS A 460 32.36 15.31 -9.15
C LYS A 460 32.05 16.81 -9.11
N VAL A 461 32.81 17.53 -8.30
CA VAL A 461 32.82 18.97 -8.26
C VAL A 461 34.27 19.46 -8.43
N TYR A 462 34.57 19.99 -9.62
CA TYR A 462 35.84 20.66 -9.87
C TYR A 462 35.82 22.07 -9.27
N ILE A 463 36.80 22.40 -8.48
CA ILE A 463 36.94 23.71 -7.80
C ILE A 463 38.34 24.24 -8.05
N LYS A 464 38.51 25.52 -8.07
CA LYS A 464 39.69 26.33 -8.32
C LYS A 464 39.64 27.10 -9.63
N LYS A 465 40.14 28.29 -9.57
CA LYS A 465 40.37 29.15 -10.75
C LYS A 465 41.22 28.40 -11.78
N GLY A 466 40.71 28.27 -13.04
CA GLY A 466 41.39 27.59 -14.13
C GLY A 466 41.20 26.06 -14.15
N CYS A 467 40.20 25.52 -13.46
CA CYS A 467 39.95 24.07 -13.44
C CYS A 467 39.16 23.55 -14.69
N LEU A 468 38.55 24.41 -15.48
CA LEU A 468 37.77 24.04 -16.66
C LEU A 468 38.49 23.13 -17.63
N PRO A 469 39.72 23.43 -18.10
CA PRO A 469 40.43 22.57 -19.05
C PRO A 469 40.66 21.15 -18.53
N VAL A 470 40.97 21.03 -17.22
CA VAL A 470 41.20 19.74 -16.55
C VAL A 470 39.91 18.91 -16.48
N ALA A 471 38.79 19.52 -16.16
CA ALA A 471 37.50 18.85 -16.13
C ALA A 471 37.08 18.37 -17.54
N LEU A 472 37.28 19.20 -18.57
CA LEU A 472 36.94 18.82 -19.94
C LEU A 472 37.90 17.77 -20.51
N ASP A 473 39.18 17.74 -20.11
CA ASP A 473 40.09 16.64 -20.45
C ASP A 473 39.54 15.28 -19.95
N GLU A 474 38.97 15.20 -18.78
CA GLU A 474 38.32 13.99 -18.30
C GLU A 474 37.10 13.61 -19.16
N VAL A 475 36.27 14.58 -19.55
CA VAL A 475 35.08 14.34 -20.39
C VAL A 475 35.50 13.71 -21.76
N GLY A 476 36.55 14.23 -22.38
CA GLY A 476 37.06 13.73 -23.67
C GLY A 476 37.89 12.46 -23.55
N ASN A 477 38.93 12.50 -22.72
CA ASN A 477 39.99 11.49 -22.71
C ASN A 477 39.64 10.27 -21.81
N VAL A 478 38.87 10.45 -20.76
CA VAL A 478 38.49 9.38 -19.81
C VAL A 478 37.10 8.85 -20.10
N MET A 479 36.11 9.75 -20.21
CA MET A 479 34.70 9.35 -20.44
C MET A 479 34.44 9.05 -21.94
N GLY A 480 35.30 9.51 -22.83
CA GLY A 480 35.18 9.24 -24.26
C GLY A 480 34.00 9.92 -24.96
N LYS A 481 33.48 11.01 -24.39
CA LYS A 481 32.34 11.75 -24.95
C LYS A 481 32.74 12.39 -26.32
N LYS A 482 31.78 12.52 -27.22
CA LYS A 482 32.03 12.93 -28.61
C LYS A 482 31.20 14.11 -29.08
N ARG A 483 30.07 14.40 -28.44
CA ARG A 483 29.10 15.39 -28.93
C ARG A 483 28.59 16.23 -27.76
N ALA A 484 29.01 17.49 -27.65
CA ALA A 484 28.66 18.40 -26.55
C ALA A 484 27.60 19.42 -26.99
N PHE A 485 26.49 19.52 -26.26
CA PHE A 485 25.49 20.56 -26.46
C PHE A 485 25.60 21.58 -25.32
N ILE A 486 25.95 22.82 -25.66
CA ILE A 486 26.13 23.89 -24.66
C ILE A 486 24.87 24.70 -24.59
N VAL A 487 24.36 24.98 -23.36
CA VAL A 487 23.19 25.83 -23.10
C VAL A 487 23.62 27.06 -22.33
N THR A 488 23.34 28.26 -22.83
CA THR A 488 23.70 29.52 -22.20
C THR A 488 22.75 30.65 -22.60
N ASP A 489 22.92 31.83 -22.06
CA ASP A 489 22.16 33.03 -22.47
C ASP A 489 22.89 33.85 -23.54
N SER A 490 22.18 34.77 -24.19
CA SER A 490 22.72 35.58 -25.29
C SER A 490 23.78 36.57 -24.84
N PHE A 491 23.78 37.02 -23.58
CA PHE A 491 24.79 37.92 -23.06
C PHE A 491 26.14 37.21 -22.89
N LEU A 492 26.13 36.07 -22.23
CA LEU A 492 27.34 35.26 -22.03
C LEU A 492 27.91 34.78 -23.35
N TYR A 493 27.06 34.34 -24.29
CA TYR A 493 27.52 33.93 -25.63
C TYR A 493 28.20 35.08 -26.40
N LYS A 494 27.55 36.25 -26.50
CA LYS A 494 28.08 37.41 -27.24
C LYS A 494 29.36 38.00 -26.61
N ASN A 495 29.50 37.83 -25.30
CA ASN A 495 30.71 38.31 -24.60
C ASN A 495 31.79 37.22 -24.49
N GLY A 496 31.66 36.12 -25.18
CA GLY A 496 32.73 35.13 -25.36
C GLY A 496 32.91 34.17 -24.17
N TYR A 497 31.98 34.07 -23.22
CA TYR A 497 32.12 33.17 -22.06
C TYR A 497 32.06 31.67 -22.45
N SER A 498 31.39 31.33 -23.54
CA SER A 498 31.40 29.96 -24.07
C SER A 498 32.68 29.58 -24.78
N LYS A 499 33.49 30.56 -25.17
CA LYS A 499 34.72 30.33 -26.01
C LYS A 499 35.75 29.43 -25.32
N PRO A 500 36.11 29.60 -24.04
CA PRO A 500 37.04 28.67 -23.38
C PRO A 500 36.55 27.20 -23.39
N ILE A 501 35.21 26.97 -23.34
CA ILE A 501 34.61 25.65 -23.40
C ILE A 501 34.71 25.10 -24.84
N THR A 502 34.25 25.87 -25.84
CA THR A 502 34.29 25.42 -27.26
C THR A 502 35.68 25.17 -27.73
N ASP A 503 36.65 26.08 -27.44
CA ASP A 503 38.06 25.93 -27.83
C ASP A 503 38.67 24.62 -27.27
N LYS A 504 38.35 24.30 -25.98
CA LYS A 504 38.82 23.07 -25.34
C LYS A 504 38.16 21.81 -25.91
N LEU A 505 36.87 21.88 -26.20
CA LEU A 505 36.14 20.77 -26.85
C LEU A 505 36.66 20.49 -28.24
N ASP A 506 36.98 21.55 -29.03
CA ASP A 506 37.60 21.43 -30.35
C ASP A 506 38.98 20.79 -30.28
N GLU A 507 39.82 21.22 -29.31
CA GLU A 507 41.12 20.60 -29.02
C GLU A 507 41.01 19.09 -28.76
N LEU A 508 39.94 18.68 -28.03
CA LEU A 508 39.67 17.28 -27.70
C LEU A 508 38.99 16.49 -28.84
N GLY A 509 38.65 17.16 -29.94
CA GLY A 509 37.94 16.55 -31.08
C GLY A 509 36.47 16.21 -30.75
N ILE A 510 35.86 16.91 -29.79
CA ILE A 510 34.48 16.79 -29.43
C ILE A 510 33.64 17.76 -30.25
N VAL A 511 32.76 17.23 -31.10
CA VAL A 511 31.83 18.06 -31.89
C VAL A 511 30.90 18.81 -30.95
N ASN A 512 30.76 20.14 -31.16
CA ASN A 512 29.95 20.92 -30.24
C ASN A 512 29.03 21.92 -30.96
N THR A 513 27.95 22.30 -30.29
CA THR A 513 27.05 23.38 -30.70
C THR A 513 26.51 24.08 -29.47
N THR A 514 26.08 25.34 -29.65
CA THR A 514 25.62 26.18 -28.53
C THR A 514 24.19 26.71 -28.77
N PHE A 515 23.30 26.44 -27.91
CA PHE A 515 22.02 27.12 -27.75
C PHE A 515 22.21 28.31 -26.79
N PHE A 516 21.93 29.54 -27.26
CA PHE A 516 22.24 30.76 -26.51
C PHE A 516 21.03 31.71 -26.32
N ASN A 517 19.81 31.20 -26.51
CA ASN A 517 18.57 32.01 -26.40
C ASN A 517 17.88 31.90 -25.03
N VAL A 518 18.59 31.45 -23.98
CA VAL A 518 17.98 31.36 -22.64
C VAL A 518 17.63 32.78 -22.14
N ALA A 519 16.36 32.93 -21.72
CA ALA A 519 15.87 34.16 -21.10
C ALA A 519 16.25 34.23 -19.61
N PRO A 520 16.37 35.45 -19.03
CA PRO A 520 16.63 35.62 -17.59
C PRO A 520 15.59 34.96 -16.69
N ASP A 521 14.34 34.83 -17.15
CA ASP A 521 13.27 34.06 -16.51
C ASP A 521 12.89 32.95 -17.48
N PRO A 522 13.41 31.73 -17.28
CA PRO A 522 13.32 30.69 -18.28
C PRO A 522 11.88 30.20 -18.47
N THR A 523 11.46 30.07 -19.74
CA THR A 523 10.11 29.64 -20.08
C THR A 523 10.10 28.23 -20.67
N LEU A 524 8.95 27.57 -20.56
CA LEU A 524 8.74 26.27 -21.16
C LEU A 524 8.87 26.28 -22.68
N ALA A 525 8.50 27.39 -23.33
CA ALA A 525 8.71 27.57 -24.78
C ALA A 525 10.18 27.63 -25.14
N CYS A 526 10.99 28.38 -24.39
CA CYS A 526 12.43 28.43 -24.55
C CYS A 526 13.07 27.04 -24.38
N ALA A 527 12.67 26.28 -23.36
CA ALA A 527 13.15 24.94 -23.15
C ALA A 527 12.78 23.99 -24.32
N LYS A 528 11.58 24.10 -24.89
CA LYS A 528 11.15 23.32 -26.06
C LYS A 528 11.94 23.69 -27.31
N GLU A 529 12.26 24.97 -27.53
CA GLU A 529 13.12 25.41 -28.63
C GLU A 529 14.52 24.79 -28.55
N GLY A 530 15.16 24.89 -27.37
CA GLY A 530 16.46 24.28 -27.13
C GLY A 530 16.45 22.76 -27.23
N TRP A 531 15.42 22.11 -26.71
CA TRP A 531 15.21 20.65 -26.85
C TRP A 531 15.11 20.22 -28.31
N ALA A 532 14.40 20.96 -29.18
CA ALA A 532 14.30 20.62 -30.60
C ALA A 532 15.69 20.63 -31.30
N GLN A 533 16.54 21.60 -30.96
CA GLN A 533 17.91 21.68 -31.44
C GLN A 533 18.78 20.54 -30.83
N MET A 534 18.64 20.28 -29.53
CA MET A 534 19.35 19.20 -28.84
C MET A 534 19.01 17.84 -29.43
N LYS A 535 17.73 17.58 -29.69
CA LYS A 535 17.25 16.34 -30.32
C LYS A 535 17.84 16.13 -31.74
N ALA A 536 17.96 17.20 -32.52
CA ALA A 536 18.55 17.14 -33.86
C ALA A 536 20.08 16.94 -33.83
N PHE A 537 20.73 17.42 -32.76
CA PHE A 537 22.16 17.32 -32.57
C PHE A 537 22.59 15.97 -31.95
N GLU A 538 21.75 15.32 -31.17
CA GLU A 538 22.02 14.04 -30.48
C GLU A 538 23.29 14.07 -29.60
N PRO A 539 23.37 14.91 -28.55
CA PRO A 539 24.54 14.97 -27.70
C PRO A 539 24.69 13.75 -26.79
N ASP A 540 25.91 13.42 -26.42
CA ASP A 540 26.25 12.51 -25.32
C ASP A 540 26.77 13.23 -24.06
N VAL A 541 26.91 14.57 -24.14
CA VAL A 541 27.16 15.46 -23.00
C VAL A 541 26.45 16.80 -23.21
N ILE A 542 25.85 17.30 -22.14
CA ILE A 542 25.19 18.61 -22.07
C ILE A 542 25.98 19.48 -21.09
N ILE A 543 26.30 20.72 -21.49
CA ILE A 543 27.03 21.66 -20.65
C ILE A 543 26.18 22.92 -20.46
N ALA A 544 25.68 23.13 -19.24
CA ALA A 544 24.97 24.35 -18.85
C ALA A 544 25.96 25.40 -18.37
N LEU A 545 26.06 26.52 -19.08
CA LEU A 545 26.94 27.64 -18.74
C LEU A 545 26.10 28.86 -18.35
N GLY A 546 26.13 29.31 -17.11
CA GLY A 546 25.42 30.48 -16.70
C GLY A 546 25.02 30.52 -15.22
N GLY A 547 24.02 31.34 -14.91
CA GLY A 547 23.34 31.30 -13.62
C GLY A 547 22.20 30.25 -13.58
N GLY A 548 21.36 30.34 -12.55
CA GLY A 548 20.24 29.39 -12.39
C GLY A 548 19.38 29.24 -13.63
N SER A 549 19.01 30.33 -14.31
CA SER A 549 18.15 30.28 -15.52
C SER A 549 18.69 29.41 -16.64
N ALA A 550 20.02 29.45 -16.88
CA ALA A 550 20.66 28.63 -17.90
C ALA A 550 20.68 27.14 -17.49
N MET A 551 20.93 26.86 -16.22
CA MET A 551 20.94 25.51 -15.66
C MET A 551 19.53 24.91 -15.63
N ASP A 552 18.55 25.64 -15.13
CA ASP A 552 17.14 25.21 -15.08
C ASP A 552 16.61 24.88 -16.51
N SER A 553 16.91 25.75 -17.50
CA SER A 553 16.54 25.50 -18.89
C SER A 553 17.21 24.23 -19.43
N ALA A 554 18.50 24.06 -19.16
CA ALA A 554 19.27 22.90 -19.63
C ALA A 554 18.78 21.59 -18.98
N GLU A 555 18.43 21.61 -17.71
CA GLU A 555 17.88 20.45 -16.99
C GLU A 555 16.52 20.04 -17.56
N ILE A 556 15.64 20.99 -17.86
CA ILE A 556 14.36 20.70 -18.51
C ILE A 556 14.57 20.16 -19.93
N MET A 557 15.49 20.75 -20.71
CA MET A 557 15.86 20.24 -22.03
C MET A 557 16.42 18.82 -21.94
N TRP A 558 17.23 18.54 -20.93
CA TRP A 558 17.80 17.22 -20.67
C TRP A 558 16.72 16.17 -20.40
N VAL A 559 15.72 16.47 -19.53
CA VAL A 559 14.57 15.59 -19.30
C VAL A 559 13.82 15.32 -20.59
N MET A 560 13.49 16.36 -21.36
CA MET A 560 12.78 16.22 -22.64
C MET A 560 13.58 15.43 -23.68
N TYR A 561 14.91 15.50 -23.65
CA TYR A 561 15.79 14.78 -24.56
C TYR A 561 15.88 13.29 -24.21
N GLU A 562 16.04 12.96 -22.94
CA GLU A 562 16.12 11.57 -22.51
C GLU A 562 14.75 10.86 -22.49
N HIS A 563 13.70 11.60 -22.10
CA HIS A 563 12.36 11.09 -21.87
C HIS A 563 11.27 11.93 -22.56
N PRO A 564 11.22 11.92 -23.91
CA PRO A 564 10.25 12.72 -24.67
C PRO A 564 8.80 12.32 -24.46
N GLU A 565 8.54 11.15 -23.84
CA GLU A 565 7.23 10.64 -23.48
C GLU A 565 6.66 11.29 -22.22
N VAL A 566 7.48 11.98 -21.43
CA VAL A 566 7.06 12.52 -20.13
C VAL A 566 6.24 13.79 -20.30
N TYR A 567 5.14 13.86 -19.57
CA TYR A 567 4.30 15.05 -19.53
C TYR A 567 4.80 16.04 -18.49
N PHE A 568 5.06 17.28 -18.89
CA PHE A 568 5.69 18.30 -18.04
C PHE A 568 4.95 18.52 -16.71
N TYR A 569 3.61 18.58 -16.73
CA TYR A 569 2.85 18.87 -15.51
C TYR A 569 2.83 17.71 -14.50
N ASP A 570 3.16 16.48 -14.92
CA ASP A 570 3.39 15.37 -13.99
C ASP A 570 4.69 15.58 -13.21
N LEU A 571 5.75 16.08 -13.88
CA LEU A 571 7.01 16.44 -13.24
C LEU A 571 6.85 17.61 -12.25
N ALA A 572 6.01 18.59 -12.64
CA ALA A 572 5.76 19.80 -11.87
C ALA A 572 4.75 19.60 -10.71
N MET A 573 4.21 18.38 -10.56
CA MET A 573 3.26 18.08 -9.50
C MET A 573 3.88 18.28 -8.12
N ARG A 574 3.22 19.08 -7.29
CA ARG A 574 3.64 19.30 -5.90
C ARG A 574 3.63 18.01 -5.08
N PHE A 575 4.56 17.89 -4.18
CA PHE A 575 4.66 16.80 -3.22
C PHE A 575 4.93 17.34 -1.80
N MET A 576 4.57 16.58 -0.78
CA MET A 576 4.89 16.92 0.62
C MET A 576 6.25 16.35 1.03
N ASP A 577 6.59 15.18 0.53
CA ASP A 577 7.85 14.49 0.80
C ASP A 577 8.42 13.97 -0.52
N ILE A 578 9.63 14.40 -0.89
CA ILE A 578 10.31 13.99 -2.13
C ILE A 578 10.45 12.46 -2.27
N ARG A 579 10.40 11.73 -1.17
CA ARG A 579 10.49 10.26 -1.11
C ARG A 579 9.16 9.56 -1.40
N LYS A 580 8.02 10.28 -1.38
CA LYS A 580 6.65 9.75 -1.46
C LYS A 580 5.83 10.54 -2.46
N ARG A 581 6.26 10.55 -3.71
CA ARG A 581 5.61 11.28 -4.79
C ARG A 581 4.52 10.45 -5.47
N VAL A 582 3.47 11.13 -5.95
CA VAL A 582 2.46 10.51 -6.82
C VAL A 582 3.06 10.14 -8.17
N TYR A 583 3.89 11.04 -8.73
CA TYR A 583 4.61 10.81 -9.97
C TYR A 583 6.07 10.45 -9.69
N THR A 584 6.55 9.34 -10.25
CA THR A 584 7.96 8.92 -10.16
C THR A 584 8.75 9.55 -11.29
N PHE A 585 9.78 10.33 -10.94
CA PHE A 585 10.67 10.96 -11.93
C PHE A 585 11.46 9.88 -12.69
N PRO A 586 11.64 10.00 -14.01
CA PRO A 586 12.39 9.02 -14.79
C PRO A 586 13.87 9.05 -14.41
N LYS A 587 14.59 7.96 -14.68
CA LYS A 587 16.04 7.87 -14.45
C LYS A 587 16.75 8.69 -15.50
N MET A 588 17.64 9.61 -15.07
CA MET A 588 18.39 10.51 -15.92
C MET A 588 19.85 10.06 -16.11
N GLY A 589 20.51 10.58 -17.15
CA GLY A 589 21.93 10.39 -17.40
C GLY A 589 22.28 9.15 -18.24
N GLU A 590 21.31 8.53 -18.89
CA GLU A 590 21.55 7.36 -19.75
C GLU A 590 21.99 7.76 -21.18
N LYS A 591 21.42 8.84 -21.73
CA LYS A 591 21.79 9.33 -23.07
C LYS A 591 22.89 10.39 -23.02
N ALA A 592 22.81 11.34 -22.09
CA ALA A 592 23.73 12.46 -22.00
C ALA A 592 24.19 12.72 -20.56
N TYR A 593 25.50 12.90 -20.38
CA TYR A 593 26.11 13.31 -19.12
C TYR A 593 25.92 14.82 -18.92
N PHE A 594 25.40 15.25 -17.77
CA PHE A 594 25.06 16.64 -17.53
C PHE A 594 26.15 17.35 -16.70
N ILE A 595 26.67 18.46 -17.21
CA ILE A 595 27.72 19.29 -16.60
C ILE A 595 27.18 20.69 -16.38
N ALA A 596 27.35 21.23 -15.18
CA ALA A 596 26.97 22.58 -14.83
C ALA A 596 28.20 23.47 -14.55
N VAL A 597 28.26 24.65 -15.18
CA VAL A 597 29.34 25.64 -15.07
C VAL A 597 28.75 26.97 -14.64
N PRO A 598 28.77 27.33 -13.31
CA PRO A 598 28.18 28.54 -12.80
C PRO A 598 28.97 29.79 -13.19
N THR A 599 28.25 30.88 -13.46
CA THR A 599 28.81 32.24 -13.68
C THR A 599 28.38 33.25 -12.61
N SER A 600 27.53 32.83 -11.68
CA SER A 600 27.11 33.62 -10.51
C SER A 600 27.37 32.85 -9.22
N ALA A 601 27.71 33.53 -8.16
CA ALA A 601 27.99 32.93 -6.86
C ALA A 601 26.80 33.17 -5.91
N GLY A 602 25.72 32.44 -6.14
CA GLY A 602 24.49 32.63 -5.36
C GLY A 602 23.58 31.38 -5.35
N THR A 603 23.05 30.98 -6.51
CA THR A 603 21.99 30.00 -6.61
C THR A 603 22.38 28.57 -6.20
N GLY A 604 23.66 28.19 -6.42
CA GLY A 604 24.11 26.82 -6.18
C GLY A 604 23.48 25.76 -7.10
N SER A 605 22.81 26.18 -8.20
CA SER A 605 22.10 25.27 -9.11
C SER A 605 23.00 24.17 -9.67
N GLU A 606 24.30 24.42 -9.77
CA GLU A 606 25.29 23.44 -10.25
C GLU A 606 25.40 22.16 -9.37
N VAL A 607 24.87 22.20 -8.16
CA VAL A 607 24.90 21.08 -7.20
C VAL A 607 23.53 20.79 -6.58
N THR A 608 22.46 21.26 -7.19
CA THR A 608 21.10 21.10 -6.65
C THR A 608 20.20 20.29 -7.57
N PRO A 609 19.19 19.62 -7.03
CA PRO A 609 18.23 18.81 -7.81
C PRO A 609 16.97 19.63 -8.15
N PHE A 610 17.06 20.92 -8.38
CA PHE A 610 15.92 21.83 -8.54
C PHE A 610 16.04 22.62 -9.83
N ALA A 611 14.94 22.68 -10.60
CA ALA A 611 14.78 23.54 -11.76
C ALA A 611 13.49 24.36 -11.65
N VAL A 612 13.57 25.66 -11.88
CA VAL A 612 12.38 26.52 -11.88
C VAL A 612 12.12 27.01 -13.31
N ILE A 613 10.92 26.76 -13.81
CA ILE A 613 10.54 27.14 -15.17
C ILE A 613 9.16 27.81 -15.19
N THR A 614 9.00 28.82 -16.02
CA THR A 614 7.73 29.53 -16.19
C THR A 614 6.96 28.93 -17.35
N ASP A 615 5.72 28.55 -17.12
CA ASP A 615 4.77 28.31 -18.20
C ASP A 615 4.14 29.63 -18.59
N GLU A 616 4.56 30.16 -19.74
CA GLU A 616 4.10 31.45 -20.24
C GLU A 616 2.62 31.46 -20.63
N SER A 617 1.99 30.29 -20.86
CA SER A 617 0.56 30.20 -21.20
C SER A 617 -0.33 30.50 -19.99
N THR A 618 0.17 30.21 -18.78
CA THR A 618 -0.55 30.42 -17.52
C THR A 618 0.09 31.51 -16.66
N GLY A 619 1.32 31.95 -16.98
CA GLY A 619 2.14 32.83 -16.15
C GLY A 619 2.65 32.17 -14.85
N THR A 620 2.52 30.87 -14.70
CA THR A 620 2.84 30.13 -13.49
C THR A 620 4.29 29.65 -13.49
N LYS A 621 5.00 29.87 -12.37
CA LYS A 621 6.32 29.31 -12.13
C LYS A 621 6.20 27.95 -11.44
N TYR A 622 6.80 26.94 -12.06
CA TYR A 622 6.83 25.57 -11.54
C TYR A 622 8.23 25.23 -11.04
N PRO A 623 8.40 25.00 -9.74
CA PRO A 623 9.61 24.41 -9.20
C PRO A 623 9.58 22.89 -9.38
N LEU A 624 10.43 22.36 -10.24
CA LEU A 624 10.68 20.92 -10.35
C LEU A 624 11.76 20.56 -9.34
N ALA A 625 11.52 19.46 -8.63
CA ALA A 625 12.44 18.99 -7.60
C ALA A 625 12.51 17.48 -7.61
N ASP A 626 13.64 16.94 -8.04
CA ASP A 626 13.95 15.53 -7.95
C ASP A 626 15.45 15.29 -8.04
N TYR A 627 15.99 14.35 -7.28
CA TYR A 627 17.43 14.05 -7.32
C TYR A 627 17.93 13.52 -8.68
N GLN A 628 17.06 13.18 -9.59
CA GLN A 628 17.41 12.85 -10.98
C GLN A 628 17.83 14.08 -11.80
N LEU A 629 17.44 15.30 -11.38
CA LEU A 629 17.87 16.54 -12.02
C LEU A 629 19.27 17.00 -11.58
N MET A 630 19.82 16.43 -10.50
CA MET A 630 21.15 16.84 -10.02
C MET A 630 22.20 16.65 -11.11
N PRO A 631 22.99 17.69 -11.45
CA PRO A 631 24.07 17.57 -12.41
C PRO A 631 25.03 16.42 -12.07
N ASN A 632 25.54 15.72 -13.08
CA ASN A 632 26.55 14.69 -12.85
C ASN A 632 27.89 15.30 -12.45
N MET A 633 28.25 16.46 -13.02
CA MET A 633 29.48 17.18 -12.73
C MET A 633 29.22 18.68 -12.59
N ALA A 634 29.84 19.30 -11.61
CA ALA A 634 29.92 20.76 -11.50
C ALA A 634 31.35 21.24 -11.72
N ILE A 635 31.54 22.34 -12.48
CA ILE A 635 32.84 22.98 -12.73
C ILE A 635 32.79 24.41 -12.19
N VAL A 636 33.24 24.59 -10.95
CA VAL A 636 33.22 25.86 -10.23
C VAL A 636 34.56 26.58 -10.47
N ASP A 637 34.66 27.24 -11.63
CA ASP A 637 35.85 27.94 -12.05
C ASP A 637 35.66 29.45 -11.86
N ALA A 638 36.45 30.06 -10.97
CA ALA A 638 36.36 31.49 -10.63
C ALA A 638 36.58 32.42 -11.84
N ASP A 639 37.20 31.98 -12.93
CA ASP A 639 37.37 32.77 -14.15
C ASP A 639 36.02 33.21 -14.75
N PHE A 640 34.97 32.42 -14.59
CA PHE A 640 33.61 32.74 -15.04
C PHE A 640 32.88 33.74 -14.11
N HIS A 641 33.41 34.00 -12.91
CA HIS A 641 32.81 34.92 -11.93
C HIS A 641 33.49 36.29 -11.88
N MET A 642 34.68 36.45 -12.49
CA MET A 642 35.52 37.66 -12.33
C MET A 642 34.82 38.97 -12.71
N THR A 643 33.99 38.94 -13.76
CA THR A 643 33.37 40.16 -14.31
C THR A 643 31.94 40.38 -13.84
N ALA A 644 31.45 39.60 -12.84
CA ALA A 644 30.11 39.79 -12.28
C ALA A 644 29.91 41.21 -11.76
N PRO A 645 28.88 41.97 -12.19
CA PRO A 645 28.65 43.33 -11.75
C PRO A 645 28.26 43.42 -10.25
N LYS A 646 28.51 44.60 -9.65
CA LYS A 646 28.26 44.79 -8.19
C LYS A 646 26.85 44.42 -7.74
N GLY A 647 25.82 44.80 -8.51
CA GLY A 647 24.43 44.44 -8.18
C GLY A 647 24.15 42.94 -8.17
N LEU A 648 24.71 42.21 -9.15
CA LEU A 648 24.63 40.75 -9.18
C LEU A 648 25.41 40.11 -8.02
N THR A 649 26.63 40.62 -7.75
CA THR A 649 27.48 40.17 -6.63
C THR A 649 26.74 40.30 -5.30
N ALA A 650 26.11 41.48 -5.05
CA ALA A 650 25.34 41.74 -3.84
C ALA A 650 24.13 40.80 -3.70
N ALA A 651 23.28 40.74 -4.74
CA ALA A 651 22.06 39.95 -4.70
C ALA A 651 22.37 38.47 -4.54
N SER A 652 23.30 37.92 -5.35
CA SER A 652 23.66 36.50 -5.28
C SER A 652 24.38 36.14 -3.98
N GLY A 653 25.21 37.01 -3.45
CA GLY A 653 25.90 36.79 -2.19
C GLY A 653 24.92 36.68 -1.00
N ILE A 654 23.92 37.57 -0.93
CA ILE A 654 22.89 37.52 0.13
C ILE A 654 21.95 36.32 -0.08
N ASP A 655 21.68 35.91 -1.33
CA ASP A 655 20.97 34.70 -1.65
C ASP A 655 21.67 33.45 -1.04
N ALA A 656 22.99 33.37 -1.22
CA ALA A 656 23.80 32.30 -0.61
C ALA A 656 23.79 32.34 0.94
N VAL A 657 23.72 33.55 1.56
CA VAL A 657 23.49 33.67 3.01
C VAL A 657 22.16 33.02 3.40
N THR A 658 21.09 33.34 2.67
CA THR A 658 19.75 32.84 2.95
C THR A 658 19.69 31.30 2.77
N HIS A 659 20.27 30.77 1.68
CA HIS A 659 20.41 29.35 1.47
C HIS A 659 21.05 28.62 2.65
N ALA A 660 22.18 29.11 3.12
CA ALA A 660 22.90 28.50 4.22
C ALA A 660 22.14 28.62 5.57
N LEU A 661 21.46 29.73 5.83
CA LEU A 661 20.68 29.94 7.06
C LEU A 661 19.44 29.05 7.09
N GLU A 662 18.70 28.94 5.97
CA GLU A 662 17.53 28.09 5.90
C GLU A 662 17.91 26.60 5.93
N ALA A 663 18.95 26.19 5.21
CA ALA A 663 19.46 24.84 5.28
C ALA A 663 19.90 24.46 6.70
N TYR A 664 20.57 25.35 7.41
CA TYR A 664 21.03 25.13 8.78
C TYR A 664 19.87 24.98 9.76
N ALA A 665 18.81 25.78 9.60
CA ALA A 665 17.63 25.74 10.47
C ALA A 665 16.59 24.68 10.07
N SER A 666 16.69 24.10 8.87
CA SER A 666 15.74 23.16 8.32
C SER A 666 15.52 21.95 9.23
N MET A 667 14.32 21.41 9.16
CA MET A 667 13.96 20.12 9.80
C MET A 667 14.73 18.93 9.21
N MET A 668 15.27 19.07 8.00
CA MET A 668 16.06 18.04 7.30
C MET A 668 17.56 18.22 7.48
N ALA A 669 17.99 19.19 8.30
CA ALA A 669 19.41 19.48 8.55
C ALA A 669 20.13 18.28 9.21
N THR A 670 21.37 18.06 8.79
CA THR A 670 22.27 17.03 9.30
C THR A 670 23.64 17.64 9.57
N GLU A 671 24.52 16.91 10.27
CA GLU A 671 25.92 17.32 10.50
C GLU A 671 26.67 17.61 9.18
N TYR A 672 26.33 16.92 8.09
CA TYR A 672 26.89 17.13 6.76
C TYR A 672 26.46 18.48 6.19
N THR A 673 25.17 18.79 6.25
CA THR A 673 24.63 20.07 5.74
C THR A 673 25.02 21.23 6.64
N ASP A 674 25.10 21.03 7.95
CA ASP A 674 25.50 22.02 8.94
C ASP A 674 26.95 22.48 8.71
N GLY A 675 27.86 21.52 8.49
CA GLY A 675 29.28 21.85 8.22
C GLY A 675 29.43 22.69 6.97
N LEU A 676 28.72 22.34 5.88
CA LEU A 676 28.74 23.12 4.63
C LEU A 676 28.12 24.52 4.80
N ALA A 677 26.95 24.60 5.47
CA ALA A 677 26.28 25.89 5.70
C ALA A 677 27.11 26.85 6.53
N ILE A 678 27.71 26.38 7.63
CA ILE A 678 28.56 27.23 8.50
C ILE A 678 29.80 27.71 7.76
N GLU A 679 30.48 26.86 7.01
CA GLU A 679 31.66 27.25 6.26
C GLU A 679 31.34 28.21 5.12
N ALA A 680 30.18 27.98 4.44
CA ALA A 680 29.68 28.93 3.46
C ALA A 680 29.44 30.30 4.06
N LEU A 681 28.75 30.42 5.20
CA LEU A 681 28.49 31.68 5.88
C LEU A 681 29.79 32.40 6.27
N LYS A 682 30.78 31.73 6.86
CA LYS A 682 32.08 32.33 7.18
C LYS A 682 32.74 32.94 5.94
N ASN A 683 32.81 32.20 4.86
CA ASN A 683 33.38 32.68 3.61
C ASN A 683 32.59 33.87 3.04
N ILE A 684 31.25 33.81 3.06
CA ILE A 684 30.44 34.92 2.53
C ILE A 684 30.67 36.20 3.35
N PHE A 685 30.61 36.12 4.68
CA PHE A 685 30.81 37.35 5.54
C PHE A 685 32.21 37.93 5.45
N GLU A 686 33.23 37.14 5.11
CA GLU A 686 34.60 37.61 4.92
C GLU A 686 34.83 38.14 3.51
N TYR A 687 34.35 37.47 2.47
CA TYR A 687 34.75 37.72 1.09
C TYR A 687 33.72 38.44 0.24
N LEU A 688 32.41 38.46 0.59
CA LEU A 688 31.40 39.22 -0.16
C LEU A 688 31.72 40.75 -0.20
N PRO A 689 32.10 41.42 0.89
CA PRO A 689 32.51 42.82 0.82
C PRO A 689 33.66 43.06 -0.15
N ARG A 690 34.68 42.22 -0.13
CA ARG A 690 35.83 42.28 -1.05
C ARG A 690 35.45 42.06 -2.52
N ALA A 691 34.64 41.05 -2.77
CA ALA A 691 34.13 40.74 -4.13
C ALA A 691 33.24 41.87 -4.65
N TYR A 692 32.49 42.54 -3.78
CA TYR A 692 31.66 43.72 -4.11
C TYR A 692 32.49 44.97 -4.41
N ASP A 693 33.55 45.24 -3.62
CA ASP A 693 34.38 46.44 -3.80
C ASP A 693 35.21 46.37 -5.06
N ASP A 694 35.98 45.30 -5.26
CA ASP A 694 36.92 45.17 -6.39
C ASP A 694 37.03 43.69 -6.88
N GLY A 695 35.90 43.05 -7.11
CA GLY A 695 35.88 41.65 -7.53
C GLY A 695 36.60 41.38 -8.86
N LEU A 696 36.76 42.37 -9.72
CA LEU A 696 37.50 42.22 -10.99
C LEU A 696 38.99 41.93 -10.76
N ASN A 697 39.59 42.53 -9.70
CA ASN A 697 41.01 42.43 -9.37
C ASN A 697 41.26 41.51 -8.13
N ASP A 698 40.21 40.94 -7.53
CA ASP A 698 40.35 40.03 -6.38
C ASP A 698 39.89 38.61 -6.71
N PRO A 699 40.73 37.84 -7.39
CA PRO A 699 40.38 36.46 -7.77
C PRO A 699 40.19 35.54 -6.55
N VAL A 700 40.81 35.86 -5.41
CA VAL A 700 40.64 35.10 -4.17
C VAL A 700 39.23 35.28 -3.63
N ALA A 701 38.73 36.52 -3.58
CA ALA A 701 37.38 36.80 -3.13
C ALA A 701 36.35 36.15 -4.08
N ARG A 702 36.55 36.20 -5.38
CA ARG A 702 35.67 35.51 -6.36
C ARG A 702 35.65 34.00 -6.20
N GLU A 703 36.83 33.34 -6.05
CA GLU A 703 36.93 31.92 -5.81
C GLU A 703 36.23 31.52 -4.51
N LYS A 704 36.43 32.23 -3.44
CA LYS A 704 35.81 31.97 -2.15
C LYS A 704 34.31 32.17 -2.16
N MET A 705 33.80 33.18 -2.86
CA MET A 705 32.38 33.38 -3.05
C MET A 705 31.73 32.27 -3.90
N ALA A 706 32.39 31.85 -4.99
CA ALA A 706 31.93 30.74 -5.80
C ALA A 706 31.83 29.43 -4.98
N ASN A 707 32.89 29.09 -4.25
CA ASN A 707 32.92 27.94 -3.38
C ASN A 707 31.85 28.01 -2.26
N ALA A 708 31.64 29.20 -1.67
CA ALA A 708 30.63 29.41 -0.63
C ALA A 708 29.21 29.20 -1.16
N ALA A 709 28.91 29.70 -2.36
CA ALA A 709 27.62 29.47 -3.01
C ALA A 709 27.38 27.98 -3.32
N THR A 710 28.40 27.28 -3.82
CA THR A 710 28.34 25.82 -4.06
C THR A 710 28.14 25.03 -2.76
N MET A 711 28.85 25.39 -1.67
CA MET A 711 28.64 24.75 -0.35
C MET A 711 27.25 25.01 0.21
N ALA A 712 26.72 26.22 0.10
CA ALA A 712 25.34 26.53 0.48
C ALA A 712 24.34 25.75 -0.39
N GLY A 713 24.64 25.61 -1.69
CA GLY A 713 23.89 24.78 -2.65
C GLY A 713 23.81 23.32 -2.21
N MET A 714 24.96 22.70 -1.89
CA MET A 714 25.01 21.32 -1.39
C MET A 714 24.26 21.17 -0.06
N ALA A 715 24.31 22.16 0.82
CA ALA A 715 23.58 22.14 2.08
C ALA A 715 22.07 22.10 1.83
N PHE A 716 21.53 23.07 1.08
CA PHE A 716 20.09 23.10 0.89
C PHE A 716 19.57 22.04 -0.11
N ALA A 717 20.36 21.54 -1.02
CA ALA A 717 19.99 20.38 -1.86
C ALA A 717 19.58 19.16 -1.02
N ASN A 718 20.13 19.03 0.19
CA ASN A 718 19.86 17.92 1.09
C ASN A 718 19.00 18.30 2.30
N ALA A 719 19.10 19.54 2.79
CA ALA A 719 18.29 20.04 3.91
C ALA A 719 17.01 20.76 3.46
N PHE A 720 16.88 21.07 2.19
CA PHE A 720 15.83 21.93 1.62
C PHE A 720 15.89 23.38 2.14
N LEU A 721 14.96 24.19 1.67
CA LEU A 721 14.80 25.59 2.03
C LEU A 721 13.62 25.79 2.98
N GLY A 722 13.25 27.02 3.26
CA GLY A 722 12.18 27.36 4.17
C GLY A 722 11.25 28.47 3.62
N VAL A 723 10.52 29.08 4.54
CA VAL A 723 9.50 30.08 4.23
C VAL A 723 10.07 31.39 3.65
N CYS A 724 11.35 31.69 3.88
CA CYS A 724 11.99 32.86 3.26
C CYS A 724 12.00 32.78 1.74
N HIS A 725 12.45 31.64 1.22
CA HIS A 725 12.41 31.36 -0.23
C HIS A 725 10.99 31.30 -0.77
N SER A 726 10.06 30.67 -0.05
CA SER A 726 8.65 30.64 -0.43
C SER A 726 8.07 32.03 -0.62
N MET A 727 8.37 32.95 0.29
CA MET A 727 7.92 34.32 0.22
C MET A 727 8.65 35.12 -0.89
N ALA A 728 9.96 34.90 -1.02
CA ALA A 728 10.78 35.55 -2.04
C ALA A 728 10.37 35.19 -3.47
N HIS A 729 9.98 33.93 -3.72
CA HIS A 729 9.45 33.49 -5.01
C HIS A 729 8.24 34.32 -5.44
N LYS A 730 7.36 34.67 -4.49
CA LYS A 730 6.13 35.43 -4.80
C LYS A 730 6.43 36.90 -5.01
N LEU A 731 7.37 37.48 -4.25
CA LEU A 731 7.84 38.83 -4.53
C LEU A 731 8.48 38.97 -5.91
N GLY A 732 9.21 37.95 -6.35
CA GLY A 732 9.73 37.90 -7.72
C GLY A 732 8.62 37.75 -8.78
N ALA A 733 7.64 36.89 -8.55
CA ALA A 733 6.57 36.61 -9.48
C ALA A 733 5.60 37.80 -9.66
N TYR A 734 5.18 38.41 -8.56
CA TYR A 734 4.17 39.49 -8.57
C TYR A 734 4.76 40.89 -8.74
N HIS A 735 5.97 41.12 -8.22
CA HIS A 735 6.57 42.49 -8.17
C HIS A 735 7.91 42.60 -8.88
N HIS A 736 8.33 41.53 -9.58
CA HIS A 736 9.56 41.48 -10.40
C HIS A 736 10.85 41.88 -9.63
N LEU A 737 10.87 41.62 -8.31
CA LEU A 737 12.09 41.80 -7.54
C LEU A 737 13.10 40.72 -7.86
N PRO A 738 14.40 41.05 -8.03
CA PRO A 738 15.45 40.05 -8.19
C PRO A 738 15.44 39.06 -7.02
N HIS A 739 15.62 37.80 -7.28
CA HIS A 739 15.44 36.69 -6.30
C HIS A 739 16.26 36.91 -5.01
N GLY A 740 17.58 37.19 -5.12
CA GLY A 740 18.42 37.44 -3.95
C GLY A 740 18.06 38.70 -3.19
N VAL A 741 17.54 39.74 -3.87
CA VAL A 741 16.98 40.93 -3.21
C VAL A 741 15.70 40.56 -2.44
N ALA A 742 14.80 39.81 -3.02
CA ALA A 742 13.57 39.38 -2.36
C ALA A 742 13.87 38.54 -1.09
N ASN A 743 14.84 37.63 -1.17
CA ASN A 743 15.35 36.92 0.00
C ASN A 743 15.93 37.85 1.07
N ALA A 744 16.78 38.81 0.67
CA ALA A 744 17.38 39.80 1.57
C ALA A 744 16.33 40.62 2.33
N LEU A 745 15.21 40.97 1.71
CA LEU A 745 14.11 41.74 2.32
C LEU A 745 13.27 40.90 3.31
N MET A 746 13.28 39.58 3.22
CA MET A 746 12.46 38.71 4.05
C MET A 746 13.21 38.05 5.19
N ILE A 747 14.52 37.80 5.05
CA ILE A 747 15.28 36.92 5.94
C ILE A 747 15.22 37.32 7.42
N ASP A 748 15.29 38.60 7.75
CA ASP A 748 15.32 39.04 9.15
C ASP A 748 14.02 38.69 9.88
N TYR A 749 12.89 38.92 9.22
CA TYR A 749 11.56 38.61 9.74
C TYR A 749 11.36 37.10 9.89
N VAL A 750 11.90 36.32 8.95
CA VAL A 750 11.86 34.87 9.01
C VAL A 750 12.73 34.31 10.13
N LEU A 751 13.93 34.90 10.38
CA LEU A 751 14.78 34.51 11.51
C LEU A 751 14.05 34.71 12.84
N GLU A 752 13.41 35.87 13.03
CA GLU A 752 12.62 36.17 14.23
C GLU A 752 11.44 35.19 14.37
N PHE A 753 10.71 34.93 13.27
CA PHE A 753 9.58 34.03 13.24
C PHE A 753 9.97 32.59 13.62
N ASN A 754 11.04 32.07 13.01
CA ASN A 754 11.51 30.72 13.24
C ASN A 754 12.13 30.49 14.63
N ALA A 755 12.63 31.55 15.27
CA ALA A 755 13.27 31.46 16.58
C ALA A 755 12.30 31.30 17.76
N ALA A 756 11.00 31.23 17.55
CA ALA A 756 10.03 31.02 18.62
C ALA A 756 10.29 29.70 19.34
N GLU A 757 10.35 29.75 20.68
CA GLU A 757 10.59 28.57 21.52
C GLU A 757 9.44 27.58 21.44
N VAL A 758 8.21 28.07 21.38
CA VAL A 758 6.99 27.23 21.29
C VAL A 758 6.23 27.62 20.02
N PRO A 759 6.46 26.95 18.90
CA PRO A 759 5.74 27.24 17.66
C PRO A 759 4.26 26.82 17.75
N ALA A 760 3.39 27.58 17.08
CA ALA A 760 1.94 27.27 17.00
C ALA A 760 1.69 25.92 16.29
N LYS A 761 2.49 25.61 15.26
CA LYS A 761 2.48 24.35 14.52
C LYS A 761 3.90 23.90 14.23
N MET A 762 4.04 22.58 14.12
CA MET A 762 5.27 21.94 13.63
C MET A 762 5.15 21.69 12.14
N GLY A 763 6.29 21.51 11.47
CA GLY A 763 6.32 21.15 10.05
C GLY A 763 5.82 19.72 9.79
N THR A 764 5.81 19.34 8.52
CA THR A 764 5.30 18.04 8.04
C THR A 764 6.31 16.90 8.15
N PHE A 765 7.61 17.20 8.33
CA PHE A 765 8.64 16.17 8.39
C PHE A 765 8.78 15.59 9.81
N SER A 766 9.01 14.29 9.89
CA SER A 766 9.10 13.53 11.14
C SER A 766 10.39 13.78 11.95
N GLN A 767 11.37 14.44 11.36
CA GLN A 767 12.67 14.75 12.00
C GLN A 767 12.59 15.84 13.05
N TYR A 768 11.46 16.51 13.18
CA TYR A 768 11.31 17.58 14.13
C TYR A 768 11.09 17.04 15.55
N ASP A 769 12.14 17.07 16.34
CA ASP A 769 12.14 16.63 17.73
C ASP A 769 11.48 17.64 18.67
N TYR A 770 12.05 18.82 18.66
CA TYR A 770 11.70 19.90 19.57
C TYR A 770 12.15 21.24 18.98
N PRO A 771 11.44 22.35 19.25
CA PRO A 771 11.85 23.66 18.78
C PRO A 771 13.27 24.02 19.28
N LYS A 772 14.26 23.98 18.41
CA LYS A 772 15.68 24.27 18.69
C LYS A 772 16.26 25.38 17.83
N THR A 773 15.43 26.02 17.00
CA THR A 773 15.89 26.95 15.98
C THR A 773 16.56 28.17 16.56
N LEU A 774 16.09 28.72 17.69
CA LEU A 774 16.76 29.82 18.40
C LEU A 774 18.22 29.44 18.76
N ARG A 775 18.44 28.25 19.32
CA ARG A 775 19.78 27.75 19.64
C ARG A 775 20.61 27.54 18.37
N ARG A 776 20.04 27.04 17.29
CA ARG A 776 20.77 26.90 16.02
C ARG A 776 21.21 28.22 15.43
N TYR A 777 20.37 29.24 15.44
CA TYR A 777 20.78 30.61 15.03
C TYR A 777 21.83 31.22 15.97
N ALA A 778 21.76 30.92 17.26
CA ALA A 778 22.82 31.33 18.21
C ALA A 778 24.15 30.65 17.90
N GLN A 779 24.17 29.39 17.45
CA GLN A 779 25.39 28.72 17.00
C GLN A 779 25.96 29.36 15.73
N VAL A 780 25.11 29.72 14.76
CA VAL A 780 25.55 30.48 13.59
C VAL A 780 26.19 31.83 14.04
N ALA A 781 25.53 32.54 14.95
CA ALA A 781 26.05 33.77 15.50
C ALA A 781 27.45 33.60 16.12
N GLU A 782 27.62 32.58 16.96
CA GLU A 782 28.90 32.22 17.57
C GLU A 782 29.96 31.90 16.51
N ALA A 783 29.62 31.12 15.47
CA ALA A 783 30.53 30.77 14.37
C ALA A 783 31.00 32.02 13.57
N LEU A 784 30.15 33.05 13.50
CA LEU A 784 30.45 34.33 12.85
C LEU A 784 31.07 35.37 13.81
N GLY A 785 31.46 34.98 15.02
CA GLY A 785 32.10 35.84 16.00
C GLY A 785 31.16 36.80 16.73
N VAL A 786 29.86 36.58 16.68
CA VAL A 786 28.85 37.36 17.40
C VAL A 786 28.70 36.81 18.82
N SER A 787 28.92 37.69 19.83
CA SER A 787 28.75 37.33 21.23
C SER A 787 27.42 37.85 21.78
N GLY A 788 26.90 37.22 22.81
CA GLY A 788 25.69 37.60 23.50
C GLY A 788 25.55 36.88 24.84
N ARG A 789 24.80 37.49 25.77
CA ARG A 789 24.59 36.93 27.13
C ARG A 789 23.70 35.65 27.13
N ASN A 790 22.88 35.51 26.12
CA ASN A 790 21.95 34.37 25.89
C ASN A 790 21.69 34.21 24.38
N ASP A 791 20.93 33.18 24.00
CA ASP A 791 20.67 32.87 22.60
C ASP A 791 19.85 33.95 21.88
N GLU A 792 18.90 34.65 22.56
CA GLU A 792 18.15 35.77 21.99
C GLU A 792 19.07 36.96 21.69
N ALA A 793 20.03 37.25 22.58
CA ALA A 793 21.01 38.34 22.33
C ALA A 793 21.93 38.00 21.15
N LYS A 794 22.32 36.75 20.99
CA LYS A 794 23.09 36.27 19.85
C LYS A 794 22.30 36.33 18.55
N LEU A 795 21.00 35.93 18.56
CA LEU A 795 20.11 36.08 17.41
C LEU A 795 19.99 37.54 16.96
N LYS A 796 19.76 38.45 17.89
CA LYS A 796 19.71 39.88 17.57
C LYS A 796 21.03 40.40 16.98
N GLY A 797 22.15 39.90 17.51
CA GLY A 797 23.47 40.21 16.97
C GLY A 797 23.69 39.62 15.56
N LEU A 798 23.18 38.44 15.29
CA LEU A 798 23.20 37.80 13.96
C LEU A 798 22.40 38.62 12.95
N ILE A 799 21.16 38.98 13.28
CA ILE A 799 20.29 39.81 12.42
C ILE A 799 20.99 41.14 12.12
N LYS A 800 21.52 41.80 13.16
CA LYS A 800 22.27 43.05 12.95
C LYS A 800 23.46 42.85 12.02
N LYS A 801 24.22 41.79 12.16
CA LYS A 801 25.38 41.49 11.30
C LYS A 801 24.95 41.23 9.84
N ILE A 802 23.81 40.63 9.62
CA ILE A 802 23.22 40.44 8.29
C ILE A 802 22.78 41.80 7.71
N ASP A 803 22.13 42.66 8.52
CA ASP A 803 21.72 43.98 8.11
C ASP A 803 22.90 44.87 7.74
N ASP A 804 23.97 44.86 8.58
CA ASP A 804 25.20 45.59 8.30
C ASP A 804 25.81 45.13 6.95
N LEU A 805 25.78 43.84 6.64
CA LEU A 805 26.26 43.31 5.36
C LEU A 805 25.38 43.75 4.20
N LYS A 806 24.04 43.67 4.34
CA LYS A 806 23.07 44.11 3.30
C LYS A 806 23.26 45.59 2.99
N GLU A 807 23.40 46.43 4.03
CA GLU A 807 23.63 47.85 3.86
C GLU A 807 24.98 48.12 3.15
N TYR A 808 26.05 47.40 3.52
CA TYR A 808 27.35 47.49 2.91
C TYR A 808 27.34 47.22 1.40
N VAL A 809 26.62 46.19 0.99
CA VAL A 809 26.54 45.80 -0.44
C VAL A 809 25.38 46.52 -1.19
N GLY A 810 24.76 47.53 -0.57
CA GLY A 810 23.79 48.43 -1.21
C GLY A 810 22.37 47.84 -1.39
N ILE A 811 21.99 46.83 -0.61
CA ILE A 811 20.60 46.32 -0.55
C ILE A 811 19.74 47.35 0.22
N LYS A 812 18.60 47.73 -0.36
CA LYS A 812 17.67 48.67 0.27
C LYS A 812 16.87 48.00 1.39
N LYS A 813 16.32 48.81 2.32
CA LYS A 813 15.74 48.27 3.57
C LYS A 813 14.35 47.66 3.45
N THR A 814 13.53 48.18 2.53
CA THR A 814 12.12 47.80 2.44
C THR A 814 11.69 47.44 1.01
N ILE A 815 10.64 46.70 0.88
CA ILE A 815 10.02 46.41 -0.42
C ILE A 815 9.60 47.71 -1.10
N LYS A 816 9.07 48.68 -0.34
CA LYS A 816 8.69 50.00 -0.82
C LYS A 816 9.85 50.77 -1.43
N ASP A 817 11.06 50.70 -0.86
CA ASP A 817 12.25 51.38 -1.37
C ASP A 817 12.67 50.93 -2.76
N TYR A 818 12.25 49.70 -3.19
CA TYR A 818 12.44 49.18 -4.55
C TYR A 818 11.38 49.68 -5.55
N GLY A 819 10.46 50.58 -5.10
CA GLY A 819 9.45 51.20 -5.96
C GLY A 819 8.20 50.33 -6.21
N VAL A 820 7.98 49.34 -5.38
CA VAL A 820 6.77 48.52 -5.43
C VAL A 820 5.57 49.35 -5.01
N ASP A 821 4.58 49.51 -5.90
CA ASP A 821 3.37 50.30 -5.64
C ASP A 821 2.54 49.73 -4.48
N GLU A 822 2.21 50.59 -3.51
CA GLU A 822 1.52 50.16 -2.29
C GLU A 822 0.14 49.55 -2.56
N LYS A 823 -0.61 50.13 -3.47
CA LYS A 823 -1.95 49.63 -3.79
C LYS A 823 -1.85 48.26 -4.43
N TYR A 824 -1.01 48.10 -5.44
CA TYR A 824 -0.81 46.80 -6.12
C TYR A 824 -0.25 45.73 -5.17
N PHE A 825 0.66 46.13 -4.25
CA PHE A 825 1.15 45.20 -3.20
C PHE A 825 0.00 44.71 -2.30
N LEU A 826 -0.86 45.58 -1.82
CA LEU A 826 -1.99 45.22 -0.96
C LEU A 826 -3.06 44.42 -1.72
N ASP A 827 -3.28 44.75 -2.99
CA ASP A 827 -4.25 43.99 -3.85
C ASP A 827 -3.78 42.53 -4.11
N THR A 828 -2.47 42.28 -4.16
CA THR A 828 -1.89 40.94 -4.41
C THR A 828 -1.52 40.18 -3.13
N LEU A 829 -1.52 40.85 -1.97
CA LEU A 829 -0.99 40.31 -0.73
C LEU A 829 -1.62 39.00 -0.26
N ASP A 830 -2.96 38.86 -0.39
CA ASP A 830 -3.66 37.65 0.04
C ASP A 830 -3.29 36.47 -0.86
N GLN A 831 -3.25 36.68 -2.17
CA GLN A 831 -2.84 35.65 -3.10
C GLN A 831 -1.37 35.27 -2.94
N MET A 832 -0.47 36.22 -2.77
CA MET A 832 0.94 35.94 -2.47
C MET A 832 1.11 35.14 -1.18
N THR A 833 0.27 35.39 -0.19
CA THR A 833 0.28 34.67 1.10
C THR A 833 -0.13 33.21 0.91
N GLU A 834 -1.22 32.98 0.18
CA GLU A 834 -1.70 31.62 -0.14
C GLU A 834 -0.66 30.85 -0.95
N ASP A 835 -0.12 31.48 -1.99
CA ASP A 835 0.89 30.87 -2.86
C ASP A 835 2.20 30.57 -2.11
N ALA A 836 2.62 31.44 -1.15
CA ALA A 836 3.79 31.20 -0.34
C ALA A 836 3.57 30.06 0.68
N PHE A 837 2.37 29.99 1.26
CA PHE A 837 2.02 28.86 2.13
C PHE A 837 2.05 27.54 1.37
N ASP A 838 1.59 27.54 0.12
CA ASP A 838 1.54 26.37 -0.74
C ASP A 838 2.85 26.07 -1.49
N ASP A 839 3.88 26.89 -1.33
CA ASP A 839 5.19 26.72 -1.97
C ASP A 839 5.92 25.47 -1.44
N GLN A 840 6.69 24.82 -2.32
CA GLN A 840 7.40 23.58 -2.02
C GLN A 840 8.42 23.75 -0.86
N CYS A 841 9.01 24.95 -0.72
CA CYS A 841 10.03 25.23 0.30
C CYS A 841 9.44 25.34 1.72
N THR A 842 8.18 25.74 1.87
CA THR A 842 7.52 25.92 3.19
C THR A 842 7.51 24.64 4.03
N GLY A 843 7.48 23.47 3.39
CA GLY A 843 7.39 22.17 4.08
C GLY A 843 8.59 21.82 4.97
N ALA A 844 9.80 22.32 4.66
CA ALA A 844 11.02 22.04 5.42
C ALA A 844 11.33 23.13 6.48
N ASN A 845 10.54 24.19 6.53
CA ASN A 845 10.72 25.26 7.51
C ASN A 845 10.56 24.70 8.94
N PRO A 846 11.40 25.07 9.90
CA PRO A 846 11.37 24.52 11.27
C PRO A 846 10.06 24.83 12.02
N ARG A 847 9.37 25.89 11.63
CA ARG A 847 8.05 26.25 12.13
C ARG A 847 7.08 26.37 10.96
N LEU A 848 5.97 25.61 10.97
CA LEU A 848 4.95 25.75 9.94
C LEU A 848 4.21 27.08 10.15
N PRO A 849 4.28 28.02 9.19
CA PRO A 849 3.62 29.32 9.34
C PRO A 849 2.11 29.19 9.12
N LEU A 850 1.34 30.03 9.80
CA LEU A 850 -0.03 30.29 9.43
C LEU A 850 -0.06 31.36 8.31
N MET A 851 -1.09 31.36 7.48
CA MET A 851 -1.24 32.37 6.41
C MET A 851 -1.22 33.80 6.99
N SER A 852 -1.83 34.03 8.17
CA SER A 852 -1.80 35.32 8.85
C SER A 852 -0.38 35.75 9.26
N GLU A 853 0.49 34.79 9.61
CA GLU A 853 1.89 35.09 9.98
C GLU A 853 2.73 35.41 8.75
N ILE A 854 2.51 34.70 7.62
CA ILE A 854 3.15 35.06 6.34
C ILE A 854 2.73 36.45 5.89
N LYS A 855 1.45 36.77 5.98
CA LYS A 855 0.92 38.11 5.65
C LYS A 855 1.54 39.19 6.51
N ASP A 856 1.68 38.97 7.82
CA ASP A 856 2.33 39.90 8.74
C ASP A 856 3.81 40.14 8.36
N MET A 857 4.57 39.10 8.06
CA MET A 857 5.96 39.23 7.64
C MET A 857 6.09 40.05 6.34
N TYR A 858 5.22 39.85 5.35
CA TYR A 858 5.17 40.67 4.13
C TYR A 858 4.89 42.16 4.42
N LEU A 859 3.92 42.45 5.29
CA LEU A 859 3.57 43.82 5.69
C LEU A 859 4.73 44.49 6.42
N ARG A 860 5.36 43.75 7.32
CA ARG A 860 6.55 44.25 8.05
C ARG A 860 7.69 44.56 7.08
N ALA A 861 7.99 43.71 6.14
CA ALA A 861 9.02 43.92 5.13
C ALA A 861 8.68 45.05 4.15
N TYR A 862 7.40 45.30 3.89
CA TYR A 862 6.98 46.43 3.05
C TYR A 862 7.17 47.77 3.74
N TYR A 863 6.81 47.89 5.03
CA TYR A 863 6.86 49.15 5.77
C TYR A 863 8.13 49.34 6.62
N GLY A 864 8.96 48.33 6.77
CA GLY A 864 10.17 48.38 7.61
C GLY A 864 9.88 48.42 9.12
N LYS A 865 8.88 47.68 9.61
CA LYS A 865 8.41 47.74 11.00
C LYS A 865 8.80 46.53 11.81
#